data_ce7e9226eb9057d4cb55dbbeebba1764
#
_entry.id   ce7e9226eb9057d4cb55dbbeebba1764
#
_cell.length_a   1.000
_cell.length_b   1.000
_cell.length_c   1.000
_cell.angle_alpha   90.00
_cell.angle_beta   90.00
_cell.angle_gamma   90.00
#
_symmetry.space_group_name_H-M   'P 1'
#
loop_
_entity.id
_entity.type
_entity.pdbx_description
1 polymer ?
#
loop_
_entity_poly.entity_id
_entity_poly.type
_entity_poly.pdbx_seq_one_letter_code
_entity_poly.pdbx_strand_id
1 'polypeptide(L)'
;TRTKSIAKGFPTKVSAPITGKYWAEGPAPLFVGDALYVYFDKYRDHRYGAVRSLDHGETWEDVSDQVSFPKGIRHGTAFAVDASVVESLVDDRKHQSVKAQTSSWFNDKDLTLTGVYYYPEHWDESQWERDFKKMHELGFEFTHFAEFAWAQLEPEEGRYDFAWLDKAVALAAKYDLKVIMCTSTATPPVWMSRKYPEILLKNEDGTVLDHGARQHASFASPLYRELSYKMIEKLAQHYGNDSRIVGWQLDNEPAVQFDYNPKAEQAFRDYLRAKYNHNIQLLNDAWGTAFWSEAYSSFDEITLPKRVQMFMNHHQILDYRRFAAAQTNDFLNEQCLLIRKYAKNQWITTNYIPNYDEGHIGGSPALDFQSYTRYMVYGDNEGIGRRGYRVGNPLRIAWANDFFRPIQGTYGVMELQPGQVNWGSINPQPLPGAVRLWMWSVFAGGSDFICTYRYRQPLYGTEQYHYGIVGTDGVTVTPGGREYETFIKEIRELRKHYAPRETKPADYLARRTAILFNHENSWSIERQKQNRTWDTFAHIEKYYRTLKSFGAPVDFVSEQKELTEYPVVIAPAYQLADKELVNKWIAYVKNGGNLVLTCRTAQKDRYGRLPEAPFGSMITPLTGNEMNFYDLLLPEDPGTVVMNGKQYAWNTWGEILIPASDSQVWATYANEFYEGGPAVTFRKLGKGTVTYVGVDSHNG
;
A
#
# COMPACT_ATOMS: atom_id res chain seq x y z
N THR A 1 -37.49 12.92 30.28
CA THR A 1 -37.62 12.43 31.67
C THR A 1 -36.31 12.70 32.41
N ARG A 2 -36.36 13.41 33.56
CA ARG A 2 -35.18 13.73 34.38
C ARG A 2 -35.19 12.91 35.68
N THR A 3 -34.00 12.49 36.10
CA THR A 3 -33.80 11.91 37.44
C THR A 3 -32.63 12.58 38.14
N LYS A 4 -32.72 12.72 39.45
CA LYS A 4 -31.62 13.22 40.30
C LYS A 4 -30.62 12.12 40.66
N SER A 5 -30.95 10.86 40.36
CA SER A 5 -30.09 9.72 40.63
C SER A 5 -30.51 8.52 39.75
N ILE A 6 -29.59 7.96 39.01
CA ILE A 6 -29.82 6.75 38.17
C ILE A 6 -30.22 5.56 39.06
N ALA A 7 -29.66 5.48 40.26
CA ALA A 7 -29.97 4.39 41.21
C ALA A 7 -31.42 4.44 41.74
N LYS A 8 -32.10 5.59 41.68
CA LYS A 8 -33.49 5.75 42.09
C LYS A 8 -34.52 5.60 40.94
N GLY A 9 -34.01 5.32 39.73
CA GLY A 9 -34.83 5.19 38.52
C GLY A 9 -35.37 6.52 38.02
N PHE A 10 -36.18 6.48 36.98
CA PHE A 10 -36.83 7.63 36.35
C PHE A 10 -38.25 7.78 36.86
N PRO A 11 -38.75 9.02 37.01
CA PRO A 11 -40.13 9.27 37.41
C PRO A 11 -41.12 8.75 36.37
N THR A 12 -42.25 8.29 36.85
CA THR A 12 -43.34 7.76 36.02
C THR A 12 -44.04 8.83 35.19
N LYS A 13 -43.96 10.10 35.60
CA LYS A 13 -44.55 11.22 34.86
C LYS A 13 -43.59 11.72 33.78
N VAL A 14 -43.97 11.60 32.53
CA VAL A 14 -43.22 12.05 31.35
C VAL A 14 -43.48 13.58 31.16
N SER A 15 -42.40 14.37 30.97
CA SER A 15 -42.51 15.80 30.61
C SER A 15 -43.07 15.97 29.18
N ALA A 16 -43.51 17.17 28.85
CA ALA A 16 -43.84 17.52 27.46
C ALA A 16 -42.57 17.33 26.55
N PRO A 17 -42.75 17.05 25.27
CA PRO A 17 -41.62 16.95 24.32
C PRO A 17 -40.80 18.23 24.31
N ILE A 18 -39.50 18.14 24.52
CA ILE A 18 -38.59 19.32 24.52
C ILE A 18 -38.24 19.78 23.11
N THR A 19 -38.45 18.91 22.11
CA THR A 19 -38.16 19.18 20.68
C THR A 19 -39.33 19.81 19.95
N GLY A 20 -40.42 20.16 20.65
CA GLY A 20 -41.60 20.82 20.07
C GLY A 20 -42.31 19.93 19.03
N LYS A 21 -42.44 20.43 17.80
CA LYS A 21 -43.20 19.77 16.73
C LYS A 21 -42.38 18.74 15.91
N TYR A 22 -41.10 18.62 16.19
CA TYR A 22 -40.24 17.73 15.40
C TYR A 22 -40.36 16.28 15.84
N TRP A 23 -40.30 15.39 14.85
CA TRP A 23 -40.03 13.98 15.08
C TRP A 23 -38.51 13.83 15.29
N ALA A 24 -38.12 13.61 16.54
CA ALA A 24 -36.74 13.62 16.98
C ALA A 24 -36.39 12.30 17.66
N GLU A 25 -35.21 11.80 17.38
CA GLU A 25 -34.64 10.60 18.01
C GLU A 25 -33.16 10.79 18.36
N GLY A 26 -32.56 9.85 19.13
CA GLY A 26 -31.15 9.86 19.49
C GLY A 26 -30.70 11.13 20.27
N PRO A 27 -31.36 11.49 21.39
CA PRO A 27 -31.02 12.73 22.13
C PRO A 27 -29.66 12.58 22.80
N ALA A 28 -28.76 13.55 22.56
CA ALA A 28 -27.43 13.66 23.17
C ALA A 28 -27.34 14.95 23.98
N PRO A 29 -27.46 14.92 25.32
CA PRO A 29 -27.34 16.09 26.17
C PRO A 29 -25.88 16.51 26.40
N LEU A 30 -25.58 17.79 26.38
CA LEU A 30 -24.28 18.39 26.67
C LEU A 30 -24.44 19.70 27.42
N PHE A 31 -23.70 19.89 28.53
CA PHE A 31 -23.52 21.17 29.16
C PHE A 31 -22.40 21.97 28.47
N VAL A 32 -22.68 23.20 28.10
CA VAL A 32 -21.72 24.17 27.59
C VAL A 32 -21.85 25.44 28.46
N GLY A 33 -20.93 25.63 29.40
CA GLY A 33 -21.10 26.57 30.51
C GLY A 33 -22.32 26.21 31.35
N ASP A 34 -23.18 27.18 31.63
CA ASP A 34 -24.42 26.97 32.37
C ASP A 34 -25.61 26.54 31.49
N ALA A 35 -25.43 26.49 30.18
CA ALA A 35 -26.46 26.10 29.23
C ALA A 35 -26.48 24.59 29.00
N LEU A 36 -27.67 24.00 29.04
CA LEU A 36 -27.89 22.60 28.67
C LEU A 36 -28.39 22.52 27.22
N TYR A 37 -27.59 21.91 26.35
CA TYR A 37 -27.99 21.58 24.98
C TYR A 37 -28.45 20.12 24.91
N VAL A 38 -29.45 19.85 24.07
CA VAL A 38 -29.80 18.49 23.65
C VAL A 38 -29.81 18.47 22.13
N TYR A 39 -28.88 17.73 21.58
CA TYR A 39 -28.80 17.45 20.16
C TYR A 39 -29.65 16.26 19.81
N PHE A 40 -30.24 16.22 18.59
CA PHE A 40 -31.12 15.16 18.17
C PHE A 40 -31.23 15.08 16.65
N ASP A 41 -31.55 13.87 16.13
CA ASP A 41 -31.85 13.65 14.73
C ASP A 41 -33.30 14.00 14.41
N LYS A 42 -33.52 15.01 13.56
CA LYS A 42 -34.82 15.33 12.94
C LYS A 42 -35.02 14.38 11.75
N TYR A 43 -35.21 13.09 12.02
CA TYR A 43 -35.09 12.06 11.02
C TYR A 43 -36.05 12.15 9.82
N ARG A 44 -37.20 12.82 9.96
CA ARG A 44 -38.12 13.13 8.85
C ARG A 44 -37.66 14.28 7.99
N ASP A 45 -36.90 15.19 8.58
CA ASP A 45 -36.35 16.37 7.88
C ASP A 45 -34.92 16.08 7.33
N HIS A 46 -34.40 14.87 7.56
CA HIS A 46 -33.07 14.44 7.16
C HIS A 46 -31.94 15.40 7.60
N ARG A 47 -32.06 15.98 8.80
CA ARG A 47 -31.05 16.88 9.38
C ARG A 47 -30.98 16.71 10.90
N TYR A 48 -29.84 17.12 11.45
CA TYR A 48 -29.62 17.18 12.89
C TYR A 48 -30.10 18.55 13.43
N GLY A 49 -30.52 18.55 14.69
CA GLY A 49 -30.99 19.76 15.35
C GLY A 49 -30.56 19.84 16.80
N ALA A 50 -30.83 20.99 17.46
CA ALA A 50 -30.55 21.20 18.86
C ALA A 50 -31.60 22.06 19.53
N VAL A 51 -31.86 21.75 20.81
CA VAL A 51 -32.56 22.65 21.73
C VAL A 51 -31.65 23.05 22.87
N ARG A 52 -31.84 24.27 23.40
CA ARG A 52 -31.05 24.82 24.51
C ARG A 52 -31.96 25.17 25.69
N SER A 53 -31.46 24.94 26.90
CA SER A 53 -32.08 25.43 28.14
C SER A 53 -31.03 26.21 28.94
N LEU A 54 -31.42 27.37 29.45
CA LEU A 54 -30.59 28.21 30.32
C LEU A 54 -31.04 28.17 31.80
N ASP A 55 -32.09 27.40 32.09
CA ASP A 55 -32.72 27.26 33.41
C ASP A 55 -32.72 25.80 33.90
N HIS A 56 -31.63 25.09 33.61
CA HIS A 56 -31.44 23.68 33.97
C HIS A 56 -32.53 22.74 33.40
N GLY A 57 -33.12 23.11 32.25
CA GLY A 57 -34.08 22.28 31.50
C GLY A 57 -35.54 22.51 31.90
N GLU A 58 -35.90 23.60 32.55
CA GLU A 58 -37.29 23.97 32.80
C GLU A 58 -37.96 24.51 31.54
N THR A 59 -37.25 25.38 30.79
CA THR A 59 -37.69 25.87 29.48
C THR A 59 -36.67 25.54 28.38
N TRP A 60 -37.15 25.44 27.14
CA TRP A 60 -36.34 25.03 26.00
C TRP A 60 -36.56 25.95 24.79
N GLU A 61 -35.46 26.35 24.18
CA GLU A 61 -35.41 27.11 22.94
C GLU A 61 -34.85 26.23 21.81
N ASP A 62 -35.51 26.26 20.65
CA ASP A 62 -34.96 25.61 19.44
C ASP A 62 -33.81 26.48 18.88
N VAL A 63 -32.61 25.91 18.88
CA VAL A 63 -31.39 26.55 18.37
C VAL A 63 -30.80 25.77 17.17
N SER A 64 -31.62 24.98 16.50
CA SER A 64 -31.21 24.16 15.37
C SER A 64 -30.52 24.94 14.25
N ASP A 65 -30.91 26.18 14.04
CA ASP A 65 -30.35 27.06 13.01
C ASP A 65 -29.07 27.80 13.49
N GLN A 66 -28.73 27.69 14.78
CA GLN A 66 -27.51 28.24 15.37
C GLN A 66 -26.36 27.19 15.46
N VAL A 67 -26.63 25.95 15.10
CA VAL A 67 -25.65 24.85 15.11
C VAL A 67 -25.45 24.35 13.70
N SER A 68 -24.21 23.96 13.39
CA SER A 68 -23.84 23.41 12.09
C SER A 68 -23.35 21.97 12.25
N PHE A 69 -23.89 21.12 11.43
CA PHE A 69 -23.51 19.68 11.39
C PHE A 69 -23.08 19.29 9.97
N PRO A 70 -22.14 18.34 9.84
CA PRO A 70 -21.79 17.78 8.55
C PRO A 70 -23.03 17.18 7.85
N LYS A 71 -23.08 17.32 6.53
CA LYS A 71 -24.17 16.75 5.72
C LYS A 71 -24.21 15.22 5.87
N GLY A 72 -25.39 14.69 6.11
CA GLY A 72 -25.62 13.22 6.21
C GLY A 72 -25.41 12.63 7.60
N ILE A 73 -25.05 13.44 8.60
CA ILE A 73 -24.96 12.93 9.97
C ILE A 73 -26.35 12.52 10.47
N ARG A 74 -26.41 11.32 11.04
CA ARG A 74 -27.59 10.72 11.70
C ARG A 74 -27.12 10.29 13.06
N HIS A 75 -27.82 10.15 14.05
CA HIS A 75 -27.44 9.71 15.39
C HIS A 75 -26.01 10.06 15.83
N GLY A 76 -25.86 10.69 16.96
CA GLY A 76 -24.55 11.05 17.50
C GLY A 76 -24.62 11.26 19.01
N THR A 77 -23.46 11.19 19.64
CA THR A 77 -23.29 11.55 21.06
C THR A 77 -22.44 12.82 21.13
N ALA A 78 -22.91 13.82 21.87
CA ALA A 78 -22.17 15.04 22.14
C ALA A 78 -21.43 14.90 23.49
N PHE A 79 -20.13 15.24 23.50
CA PHE A 79 -19.33 15.29 24.70
C PHE A 79 -18.27 16.40 24.59
N ALA A 80 -17.86 16.94 25.74
CA ALA A 80 -16.81 17.95 25.78
C ALA A 80 -15.44 17.28 25.74
N VAL A 81 -14.55 17.84 24.94
CA VAL A 81 -13.14 17.46 24.88
C VAL A 81 -12.27 18.70 25.00
N ASP A 82 -11.00 18.49 25.35
CA ASP A 82 -10.02 19.58 25.38
C ASP A 82 -9.86 20.19 23.95
N ALA A 83 -9.70 21.51 23.88
CA ALA A 83 -9.52 22.20 22.60
C ALA A 83 -8.34 21.62 21.79
N SER A 84 -7.27 21.20 22.47
CA SER A 84 -6.10 20.56 21.87
C SER A 84 -6.44 19.26 21.14
N VAL A 85 -7.43 18.48 21.61
CA VAL A 85 -7.90 17.27 20.93
C VAL A 85 -8.64 17.62 19.64
N VAL A 86 -9.48 18.67 19.68
CA VAL A 86 -10.19 19.15 18.49
C VAL A 86 -9.21 19.74 17.47
N GLU A 87 -8.23 20.50 17.93
CA GLU A 87 -7.19 21.08 17.09
C GLU A 87 -6.36 19.99 16.41
N SER A 88 -5.96 18.93 17.12
CA SER A 88 -5.25 17.78 16.52
C SER A 88 -6.09 17.08 15.46
N LEU A 89 -7.38 16.83 15.73
CA LEU A 89 -8.30 16.20 14.77
C LEU A 89 -8.61 17.08 13.55
N VAL A 90 -8.59 18.40 13.72
CA VAL A 90 -8.77 19.36 12.62
C VAL A 90 -7.50 19.51 11.81
N ASP A 91 -6.32 19.47 12.46
CA ASP A 91 -5.04 19.46 11.78
C ASP A 91 -4.84 18.16 10.99
N ASP A 92 -5.20 17.00 11.53
CA ASP A 92 -5.20 15.75 10.79
C ASP A 92 -6.11 15.80 9.55
N ARG A 93 -7.27 16.45 9.63
CA ARG A 93 -8.13 16.68 8.46
C ARG A 93 -7.56 17.69 7.48
N LYS A 94 -6.85 18.71 7.94
CA LYS A 94 -6.11 19.64 7.08
C LYS A 94 -4.96 18.91 6.37
N HIS A 95 -4.28 17.99 7.03
CA HIS A 95 -3.26 17.16 6.40
C HIS A 95 -3.85 16.17 5.37
N GLN A 96 -5.08 15.69 5.54
CA GLN A 96 -5.78 14.92 4.51
C GLN A 96 -6.30 15.80 3.35
N SER A 97 -6.51 17.08 3.54
CA SER A 97 -7.01 18.02 2.51
C SER A 97 -5.92 18.95 1.94
N VAL A 98 -4.73 19.02 2.52
CA VAL A 98 -3.60 19.85 2.05
C VAL A 98 -2.63 19.02 1.19
N LYS A 99 -3.14 18.09 0.37
CA LYS A 99 -2.39 17.54 -0.79
C LYS A 99 -2.45 18.48 -2.02
N ALA A 100 -2.56 19.77 -1.84
CA ALA A 100 -2.62 20.74 -2.94
C ALA A 100 -1.56 21.85 -2.84
N GLN A 101 -0.48 21.64 -2.09
CA GLN A 101 0.75 22.38 -2.31
C GLN A 101 1.84 21.33 -2.60
N THR A 102 2.00 21.04 -3.87
CA THR A 102 3.20 20.44 -4.42
C THR A 102 4.36 21.44 -4.31
N SER A 103 4.88 21.64 -3.12
CA SER A 103 6.32 21.89 -3.04
C SER A 103 6.93 20.55 -3.39
N SER A 104 7.45 20.38 -4.63
CA SER A 104 8.19 19.18 -4.94
C SER A 104 9.37 19.11 -3.98
N TRP A 105 9.49 18.01 -3.24
CA TRP A 105 10.62 17.77 -2.36
C TRP A 105 11.94 17.76 -3.13
N PHE A 106 11.87 17.62 -4.44
CA PHE A 106 12.98 17.54 -5.37
C PHE A 106 12.86 18.63 -6.43
N ASN A 107 13.98 19.17 -6.85
CA ASN A 107 14.00 20.17 -7.90
C ASN A 107 14.04 19.49 -9.27
N ASP A 108 13.11 19.80 -10.15
CA ASP A 108 13.02 19.24 -11.51
C ASP A 108 14.34 19.37 -12.29
N LYS A 109 15.16 20.40 -12.00
CA LYS A 109 16.47 20.59 -12.63
C LYS A 109 17.50 19.55 -12.21
N ASP A 110 17.30 18.88 -11.08
CA ASP A 110 18.21 17.83 -10.61
C ASP A 110 18.01 16.52 -11.36
N LEU A 111 16.90 16.39 -12.11
CA LEU A 111 16.49 15.22 -12.87
C LEU A 111 16.29 13.97 -11.99
N THR A 112 17.36 13.48 -11.42
CA THR A 112 17.39 12.44 -10.38
C THR A 112 18.64 12.62 -9.54
N LEU A 113 18.53 12.51 -8.22
CA LEU A 113 19.63 12.54 -7.29
C LEU A 113 20.22 11.15 -7.10
N THR A 114 21.49 11.06 -6.72
CA THR A 114 22.16 9.78 -6.49
C THR A 114 22.69 9.65 -5.09
N GLY A 115 22.43 8.52 -4.45
CA GLY A 115 22.83 8.24 -3.08
C GLY A 115 23.36 6.83 -2.86
N VAL A 116 23.88 6.61 -1.67
CA VAL A 116 24.47 5.34 -1.28
C VAL A 116 24.28 5.06 0.22
N TYR A 117 23.89 3.84 0.55
CA TYR A 117 23.82 3.37 1.93
C TYR A 117 25.21 3.26 2.56
N TYR A 118 25.35 3.80 3.74
CA TYR A 118 26.57 3.65 4.54
C TYR A 118 26.21 3.34 5.98
N TYR A 119 26.97 2.47 6.60
CA TYR A 119 26.79 2.00 7.97
C TYR A 119 28.03 2.36 8.78
N PRO A 120 28.12 3.57 9.36
CA PRO A 120 29.28 3.99 10.15
C PRO A 120 29.59 2.98 11.26
N GLU A 121 28.57 2.42 11.88
CA GLU A 121 28.66 1.43 12.96
C GLU A 121 29.33 0.10 12.56
N HIS A 122 29.53 -0.14 11.26
CA HIS A 122 30.25 -1.33 10.78
C HIS A 122 31.77 -1.11 10.66
N TRP A 123 32.26 0.12 10.81
CA TRP A 123 33.62 0.47 10.51
C TRP A 123 34.26 1.26 11.65
N ASP A 124 35.60 1.10 11.81
CA ASP A 124 36.37 1.95 12.71
C ASP A 124 36.24 3.43 12.32
N GLU A 125 36.07 4.31 13.30
CA GLU A 125 35.83 5.74 13.09
C GLU A 125 36.96 6.40 12.24
N SER A 126 38.20 5.92 12.36
CA SER A 126 39.35 6.43 11.59
C SER A 126 39.20 6.21 10.07
N GLN A 127 38.27 5.34 9.63
CA GLN A 127 38.06 5.06 8.22
C GLN A 127 36.93 5.93 7.62
N TRP A 128 36.04 6.51 8.43
CA TRP A 128 34.85 7.20 7.97
C TRP A 128 35.16 8.37 7.05
N GLU A 129 36.14 9.23 7.41
CA GLU A 129 36.49 10.38 6.61
C GLU A 129 36.98 9.99 5.21
N ARG A 130 37.79 8.93 5.11
CA ARG A 130 38.24 8.37 3.84
C ARG A 130 37.03 7.93 2.98
N ASP A 131 36.05 7.26 3.61
CA ASP A 131 34.89 6.71 2.92
C ASP A 131 33.97 7.83 2.42
N PHE A 132 33.66 8.85 3.24
CA PHE A 132 32.87 10.01 2.81
C PHE A 132 33.57 10.83 1.71
N LYS A 133 34.88 11.05 1.84
CA LYS A 133 35.65 11.67 0.78
C LYS A 133 35.53 10.91 -0.54
N LYS A 134 35.60 9.58 -0.48
CA LYS A 134 35.47 8.72 -1.66
C LYS A 134 34.09 8.76 -2.28
N MET A 135 33.02 8.78 -1.48
CA MET A 135 31.64 8.97 -1.96
C MET A 135 31.48 10.29 -2.71
N HIS A 136 32.00 11.37 -2.16
CA HIS A 136 32.03 12.70 -2.82
C HIS A 136 32.81 12.68 -4.15
N GLU A 137 34.01 12.07 -4.18
CA GLU A 137 34.84 11.92 -5.39
C GLU A 137 34.08 11.13 -6.49
N LEU A 138 33.31 10.12 -6.13
CA LEU A 138 32.46 9.33 -7.06
C LEU A 138 31.22 10.10 -7.51
N GLY A 139 30.91 11.21 -6.82
CA GLY A 139 29.83 12.12 -7.19
C GLY A 139 28.49 11.84 -6.52
N PHE A 140 28.41 11.01 -5.49
CA PHE A 140 27.18 10.85 -4.72
C PHE A 140 26.77 12.17 -4.06
N GLU A 141 25.45 12.37 -3.91
CA GLU A 141 24.85 13.62 -3.42
C GLU A 141 24.24 13.46 -2.04
N PHE A 142 23.89 12.21 -1.67
CA PHE A 142 23.42 11.88 -0.33
C PHE A 142 23.87 10.49 0.10
N THR A 143 23.78 10.26 1.41
CA THR A 143 24.03 8.97 2.03
C THR A 143 22.90 8.62 3.00
N HIS A 144 22.85 7.38 3.47
CA HIS A 144 21.78 6.85 4.29
C HIS A 144 22.34 6.23 5.56
N PHE A 145 21.79 6.59 6.74
CA PHE A 145 22.28 6.16 8.05
C PHE A 145 21.20 5.54 8.93
N ALA A 146 21.65 4.78 9.91
CA ALA A 146 20.91 4.28 11.06
C ALA A 146 19.85 3.21 10.77
N GLU A 147 19.86 2.58 9.60
CA GLU A 147 18.82 1.59 9.25
C GLU A 147 18.76 0.41 10.23
N PHE A 148 19.90 -0.09 10.68
CA PHE A 148 20.00 -1.26 11.57
C PHE A 148 20.76 -0.95 12.87
N ALA A 149 20.78 0.31 13.28
CA ALA A 149 21.65 0.80 14.33
C ALA A 149 20.97 0.93 15.72
N TRP A 150 19.78 0.36 15.95
CA TRP A 150 19.07 0.59 17.22
C TRP A 150 19.88 0.21 18.45
N ALA A 151 20.65 -0.89 18.40
CA ALA A 151 21.52 -1.29 19.52
C ALA A 151 22.63 -0.28 19.83
N GLN A 152 23.06 0.52 18.84
CA GLN A 152 24.05 1.60 19.04
C GLN A 152 23.36 2.90 19.46
N LEU A 153 22.16 3.17 18.92
CA LEU A 153 21.35 4.35 19.28
C LEU A 153 20.81 4.28 20.70
N GLU A 154 20.46 3.09 21.16
CA GLU A 154 19.91 2.79 22.50
C GLU A 154 20.50 1.48 23.03
N PRO A 155 21.77 1.50 23.49
CA PRO A 155 22.48 0.31 23.96
C PRO A 155 21.87 -0.33 25.21
N GLU A 156 21.13 0.45 26.00
CA GLU A 156 20.33 0.03 27.14
C GLU A 156 19.02 0.80 27.12
N GLU A 157 17.95 0.22 27.62
CA GLU A 157 16.64 0.86 27.64
C GLU A 157 16.67 2.26 28.26
N GLY A 158 16.27 3.25 27.48
CA GLY A 158 16.22 4.66 27.86
C GLY A 158 17.57 5.37 27.86
N ARG A 159 18.68 4.71 27.53
CA ARG A 159 20.00 5.32 27.39
C ARG A 159 20.33 5.51 25.92
N TYR A 160 20.13 6.72 25.42
CA TYR A 160 20.37 7.08 24.02
C TYR A 160 21.79 7.62 23.83
N ASP A 161 22.47 7.19 22.75
CA ASP A 161 23.79 7.66 22.35
C ASP A 161 23.82 8.02 20.86
N PHE A 162 23.78 9.31 20.57
CA PHE A 162 23.85 9.85 19.22
C PHE A 162 25.22 10.46 18.87
N ALA A 163 26.18 10.45 19.82
CA ALA A 163 27.47 11.14 19.64
C ALA A 163 28.27 10.59 18.44
N TRP A 164 28.25 9.30 18.22
CA TRP A 164 28.90 8.67 17.07
C TRP A 164 28.20 9.06 15.76
N LEU A 165 26.86 9.12 15.75
CA LEU A 165 26.06 9.47 14.58
C LEU A 165 26.20 10.95 14.23
N ASP A 166 26.32 11.85 15.23
CA ASP A 166 26.62 13.27 15.04
C ASP A 166 27.94 13.48 14.30
N LYS A 167 28.98 12.69 14.62
CA LYS A 167 30.26 12.71 13.91
C LYS A 167 30.09 12.25 12.45
N ALA A 168 29.35 11.16 12.23
CA ALA A 168 29.11 10.66 10.88
C ALA A 168 28.34 11.69 10.03
N VAL A 169 27.29 12.34 10.59
CA VAL A 169 26.52 13.42 9.93
C VAL A 169 27.42 14.62 9.63
N ALA A 170 28.30 14.99 10.58
CA ALA A 170 29.24 16.10 10.36
C ALA A 170 30.24 15.80 9.25
N LEU A 171 30.76 14.58 9.18
CA LEU A 171 31.67 14.14 8.11
C LEU A 171 30.95 14.07 6.75
N ALA A 172 29.74 13.54 6.69
CA ALA A 172 28.95 13.56 5.46
C ALA A 172 28.78 14.99 4.93
N ALA A 173 28.39 15.92 5.80
CA ALA A 173 28.23 17.34 5.44
C ALA A 173 29.54 18.00 5.03
N LYS A 174 30.69 17.66 5.65
CA LYS A 174 32.02 18.13 5.27
C LYS A 174 32.36 17.80 3.81
N TYR A 175 31.81 16.70 3.30
CA TYR A 175 32.00 16.24 1.93
C TYR A 175 30.75 16.44 1.05
N ASP A 176 29.94 17.46 1.37
CA ASP A 176 28.76 17.88 0.60
C ASP A 176 27.69 16.77 0.41
N LEU A 177 27.68 15.77 1.27
CA LEU A 177 26.65 14.71 1.27
C LEU A 177 25.51 15.10 2.20
N LYS A 178 24.29 15.06 1.70
CA LYS A 178 23.08 15.11 2.52
C LYS A 178 22.80 13.72 3.11
N VAL A 179 22.01 13.68 4.17
CA VAL A 179 21.75 12.43 4.89
C VAL A 179 20.25 12.10 4.85
N ILE A 180 19.93 10.85 4.54
CA ILE A 180 18.65 10.23 4.83
C ILE A 180 18.80 9.48 6.15
N MET A 181 17.93 9.77 7.12
CA MET A 181 17.92 9.10 8.44
C MET A 181 16.90 7.96 8.46
N CYS A 182 17.25 6.81 9.02
CA CYS A 182 16.32 5.70 9.16
C CYS A 182 15.88 5.46 10.61
N THR A 183 14.67 4.91 10.81
CA THR A 183 14.10 4.68 12.15
C THR A 183 14.53 3.37 12.81
N SER A 184 15.44 2.60 12.28
CA SER A 184 16.02 1.36 12.85
C SER A 184 15.03 0.32 13.40
N THR A 185 13.72 0.49 13.21
CA THR A 185 12.70 -0.37 13.84
C THR A 185 12.72 -1.79 13.34
N ALA A 186 13.30 -2.05 12.16
CA ALA A 186 13.47 -3.41 11.66
C ALA A 186 14.38 -4.29 12.54
N THR A 187 15.25 -3.70 13.36
CA THR A 187 16.26 -4.42 14.16
C THR A 187 16.20 -4.05 15.64
N PRO A 188 15.16 -4.47 16.38
CA PRO A 188 15.09 -4.23 17.82
C PRO A 188 16.32 -4.84 18.54
N PRO A 189 16.89 -4.13 19.55
CA PRO A 189 18.10 -4.58 20.24
C PRO A 189 17.85 -5.80 21.11
N VAL A 190 18.92 -6.54 21.42
CA VAL A 190 18.84 -7.79 22.19
C VAL A 190 18.25 -7.60 23.58
N TRP A 191 18.52 -6.45 24.26
CA TRP A 191 17.96 -6.16 25.58
C TRP A 191 16.42 -6.16 25.54
N MET A 192 15.82 -5.66 24.44
CA MET A 192 14.37 -5.61 24.28
C MET A 192 13.79 -7.02 24.14
N SER A 193 14.32 -7.83 23.24
CA SER A 193 13.87 -9.21 23.03
C SER A 193 14.03 -10.11 24.25
N ARG A 194 15.06 -9.89 25.08
CA ARG A 194 15.32 -10.69 26.29
C ARG A 194 14.50 -10.21 27.48
N LYS A 195 14.30 -8.91 27.63
CA LYS A 195 13.50 -8.33 28.72
C LYS A 195 11.98 -8.50 28.47
N TYR A 196 11.57 -8.45 27.22
CA TYR A 196 10.17 -8.43 26.78
C TYR A 196 9.90 -9.48 25.68
N PRO A 197 10.06 -10.79 25.99
CA PRO A 197 9.90 -11.84 24.97
C PRO A 197 8.50 -11.89 24.35
N GLU A 198 7.49 -11.30 24.98
CA GLU A 198 6.12 -11.18 24.47
C GLU A 198 5.97 -10.28 23.24
N ILE A 199 7.01 -9.50 22.90
CA ILE A 199 7.02 -8.69 21.67
C ILE A 199 7.35 -9.53 20.42
N LEU A 200 7.91 -10.73 20.63
CA LEU A 200 8.41 -11.55 19.52
C LEU A 200 7.25 -12.11 18.69
N LEU A 201 7.46 -12.11 17.39
CA LEU A 201 6.53 -12.65 16.40
C LEU A 201 6.42 -14.18 16.57
N LYS A 202 5.21 -14.69 16.43
CA LYS A 202 4.92 -16.11 16.52
C LYS A 202 4.33 -16.62 15.20
N ASN A 203 4.87 -17.74 14.72
CA ASN A 203 4.37 -18.40 13.53
C ASN A 203 3.08 -19.21 13.80
N GLU A 204 2.39 -19.62 12.73
CA GLU A 204 1.16 -20.43 12.79
C GLU A 204 1.38 -21.76 13.56
N ASP A 205 2.54 -22.39 13.40
CA ASP A 205 2.89 -23.65 14.07
C ASP A 205 3.23 -23.50 15.57
N GLY A 206 3.20 -22.25 16.05
CA GLY A 206 3.49 -21.92 17.46
C GLY A 206 4.96 -21.58 17.73
N THR A 207 5.84 -21.68 16.76
CA THR A 207 7.25 -21.29 16.89
C THR A 207 7.35 -19.79 17.09
N VAL A 208 8.03 -19.36 18.17
CA VAL A 208 8.34 -17.96 18.44
C VAL A 208 9.68 -17.63 17.77
N LEU A 209 9.73 -16.55 16.99
CA LEU A 209 10.99 -16.10 16.39
C LEU A 209 11.92 -15.60 17.51
N ASP A 210 13.20 -15.96 17.44
CA ASP A 210 14.19 -15.48 18.40
C ASP A 210 14.83 -14.17 17.90
N HIS A 211 15.56 -13.51 18.78
CA HIS A 211 16.39 -12.37 18.44
C HIS A 211 17.42 -12.75 17.36
N GLY A 212 17.55 -11.90 16.36
CA GLY A 212 18.54 -12.03 15.29
C GLY A 212 18.01 -11.55 13.96
N ALA A 213 18.91 -11.11 13.09
CA ALA A 213 18.56 -10.47 11.84
C ALA A 213 17.54 -9.31 12.03
N ARG A 214 16.45 -9.29 11.29
CA ARG A 214 15.48 -8.20 11.29
C ARG A 214 14.04 -8.71 11.35
N GLN A 215 13.07 -7.82 11.71
CA GLN A 215 11.63 -8.06 11.63
C GLN A 215 11.13 -9.23 12.50
N HIS A 216 11.77 -9.46 13.65
CA HIS A 216 11.37 -10.51 14.59
C HIS A 216 10.37 -10.02 15.67
N ALA A 217 10.04 -8.73 15.71
CA ALA A 217 9.05 -8.16 16.63
C ALA A 217 7.70 -7.92 15.95
N SER A 218 6.63 -8.10 16.71
CA SER A 218 5.24 -7.99 16.28
C SER A 218 4.78 -6.54 16.20
N PHE A 219 4.30 -6.11 15.03
CA PHE A 219 3.64 -4.80 14.89
C PHE A 219 2.29 -4.73 15.63
N ALA A 220 1.70 -5.84 16.01
CA ALA A 220 0.51 -5.88 16.86
C ALA A 220 0.82 -5.75 18.36
N SER A 221 2.10 -5.72 18.76
CA SER A 221 2.49 -5.55 20.16
C SER A 221 2.45 -4.07 20.57
N PRO A 222 1.57 -3.66 21.50
CA PRO A 222 1.55 -2.28 22.00
C PRO A 222 2.88 -1.87 22.66
N LEU A 223 3.54 -2.80 23.37
CA LEU A 223 4.81 -2.52 24.01
C LEU A 223 5.93 -2.29 22.98
N TYR A 224 5.99 -3.10 21.92
CA TYR A 224 6.97 -2.89 20.85
C TYR A 224 6.77 -1.52 20.18
N ARG A 225 5.52 -1.13 19.88
CA ARG A 225 5.19 0.19 19.34
C ARG A 225 5.62 1.31 20.30
N GLU A 226 5.30 1.19 21.60
CA GLU A 226 5.69 2.18 22.61
C GLU A 226 7.21 2.39 22.64
N LEU A 227 7.98 1.31 22.70
CA LEU A 227 9.46 1.38 22.72
C LEU A 227 10.01 1.96 21.43
N SER A 228 9.46 1.55 20.28
CA SER A 228 9.80 2.11 18.97
C SER A 228 9.57 3.63 18.92
N TYR A 229 8.41 4.08 19.36
CA TYR A 229 8.05 5.51 19.35
C TYR A 229 8.90 6.35 20.28
N LYS A 230 9.31 5.82 21.43
CA LYS A 230 10.27 6.50 22.35
C LYS A 230 11.60 6.74 21.65
N MET A 231 12.16 5.72 20.99
CA MET A 231 13.43 5.84 20.27
C MET A 231 13.29 6.82 19.09
N ILE A 232 12.25 6.66 18.27
CA ILE A 232 11.99 7.54 17.12
C ILE A 232 11.80 8.99 17.56
N GLU A 233 11.08 9.23 18.65
CA GLU A 233 10.87 10.57 19.18
C GLU A 233 12.19 11.23 19.57
N LYS A 234 13.08 10.50 20.25
CA LYS A 234 14.40 11.00 20.62
C LYS A 234 15.25 11.32 19.40
N LEU A 235 15.25 10.42 18.40
CA LEU A 235 15.96 10.63 17.15
C LEU A 235 15.40 11.85 16.38
N ALA A 236 14.09 11.98 16.29
CA ALA A 236 13.43 13.09 15.62
C ALA A 236 13.62 14.43 16.36
N GLN A 237 13.61 14.44 17.69
CA GLN A 237 13.96 15.63 18.49
C GLN A 237 15.37 16.12 18.20
N HIS A 238 16.33 15.18 17.99
CA HIS A 238 17.72 15.50 17.76
C HIS A 238 17.98 15.98 16.30
N TYR A 239 17.41 15.29 15.31
CA TYR A 239 17.71 15.53 13.88
C TYR A 239 16.61 16.21 13.08
N GLY A 240 15.41 16.37 13.62
CA GLY A 240 14.24 16.87 12.86
C GLY A 240 14.37 18.30 12.32
N ASN A 241 15.23 19.13 12.93
CA ASN A 241 15.53 20.50 12.44
C ASN A 241 16.94 20.65 11.83
N ASP A 242 17.67 19.54 11.68
CA ASP A 242 19.01 19.57 11.10
C ASP A 242 18.93 19.66 9.58
N SER A 243 19.43 20.74 9.00
CA SER A 243 19.41 20.99 7.54
C SER A 243 20.32 20.03 6.73
N ARG A 244 21.16 19.26 7.41
CA ARG A 244 21.99 18.22 6.79
C ARG A 244 21.18 16.96 6.49
N ILE A 245 20.08 16.77 7.22
CA ILE A 245 19.13 15.67 7.00
C ILE A 245 18.07 16.11 5.99
N VAL A 246 17.96 15.44 4.86
CA VAL A 246 17.00 15.77 3.79
C VAL A 246 15.69 15.01 3.90
N GLY A 247 15.73 13.83 4.53
CA GLY A 247 14.57 13.00 4.65
C GLY A 247 14.76 11.82 5.60
N TRP A 248 13.67 11.06 5.77
CA TRP A 248 13.58 9.91 6.66
C TRP A 248 13.10 8.69 5.91
N GLN A 249 13.73 7.56 6.16
CA GLN A 249 13.18 6.25 5.83
C GLN A 249 12.60 5.63 7.11
N LEU A 250 11.36 5.14 7.02
CA LEU A 250 10.73 4.41 8.10
C LEU A 250 10.97 2.92 7.91
N ASP A 251 11.43 2.25 8.98
CA ASP A 251 11.68 0.80 8.95
C ASP A 251 12.60 0.37 7.78
N ASN A 252 12.58 -0.89 7.43
CA ASN A 252 13.24 -1.41 6.24
C ASN A 252 12.43 -2.52 5.60
N GLU A 253 12.08 -2.35 4.32
CA GLU A 253 11.32 -3.31 3.53
C GLU A 253 10.12 -3.87 4.30
N PRO A 254 9.25 -2.98 4.86
CA PRO A 254 8.15 -3.43 5.69
C PRO A 254 7.23 -4.35 4.90
N ALA A 255 6.96 -5.51 5.45
CA ALA A 255 6.08 -6.52 4.88
C ALA A 255 4.89 -6.79 5.80
N VAL A 256 3.83 -7.36 5.24
CA VAL A 256 2.71 -7.85 6.05
C VAL A 256 3.21 -8.92 7.01
N GLN A 257 2.98 -8.72 8.31
CA GLN A 257 3.30 -9.70 9.33
C GLN A 257 2.10 -10.61 9.62
N PHE A 258 2.23 -11.89 9.32
CA PHE A 258 1.29 -12.92 9.75
C PHE A 258 1.72 -13.42 11.13
N ASP A 259 1.25 -12.75 12.17
CA ASP A 259 1.63 -13.00 13.56
C ASP A 259 0.53 -13.74 14.32
N TYR A 260 0.90 -14.81 14.99
CA TYR A 260 0.02 -15.69 15.74
C TYR A 260 0.24 -15.59 17.26
N ASN A 261 0.81 -14.49 17.74
CA ASN A 261 0.94 -14.28 19.18
C ASN A 261 -0.42 -13.85 19.80
N PRO A 262 -0.62 -13.99 21.12
CA PRO A 262 -1.88 -13.65 21.77
C PRO A 262 -2.29 -12.18 21.64
N LYS A 263 -1.32 -11.24 21.47
CA LYS A 263 -1.61 -9.82 21.27
C LYS A 263 -2.15 -9.56 19.86
N ALA A 264 -1.59 -10.23 18.84
CA ALA A 264 -2.11 -10.18 17.49
C ALA A 264 -3.53 -10.77 17.40
N GLU A 265 -3.81 -11.87 18.12
CA GLU A 265 -5.17 -12.44 18.17
C GLU A 265 -6.16 -11.46 18.79
N GLN A 266 -5.79 -10.81 19.92
CA GLN A 266 -6.65 -9.80 20.52
C GLN A 266 -6.85 -8.58 19.60
N ALA A 267 -5.79 -8.07 18.98
CA ALA A 267 -5.87 -6.97 18.04
C ALA A 267 -6.74 -7.32 16.82
N PHE A 268 -6.70 -8.57 16.34
CA PHE A 268 -7.57 -9.03 15.27
C PHE A 268 -9.05 -9.05 15.68
N ARG A 269 -9.35 -9.51 16.91
CA ARG A 269 -10.71 -9.44 17.46
C ARG A 269 -11.23 -8.00 17.55
N ASP A 270 -10.38 -7.07 17.97
CA ASP A 270 -10.73 -5.66 18.10
C ASP A 270 -10.95 -5.02 16.71
N TYR A 271 -10.11 -5.35 15.73
CA TYR A 271 -10.30 -4.98 14.34
C TYR A 271 -11.65 -5.48 13.79
N LEU A 272 -12.00 -6.74 14.05
CA LEU A 272 -13.25 -7.31 13.61
C LEU A 272 -14.46 -6.68 14.31
N ARG A 273 -14.37 -6.38 15.62
CA ARG A 273 -15.41 -5.65 16.34
C ARG A 273 -15.69 -4.30 15.67
N ALA A 274 -14.64 -3.53 15.38
CA ALA A 274 -14.78 -2.24 14.71
C ALA A 274 -15.35 -2.40 13.30
N LYS A 275 -14.84 -3.34 12.50
CA LYS A 275 -15.28 -3.58 11.12
C LYS A 275 -16.75 -3.99 11.02
N TYR A 276 -17.23 -4.77 11.97
CA TYR A 276 -18.61 -5.30 12.00
C TYR A 276 -19.50 -4.57 13.01
N ASN A 277 -19.19 -3.34 13.38
CA ASN A 277 -19.99 -2.48 14.25
C ASN A 277 -20.38 -3.15 15.57
N HIS A 278 -19.48 -3.94 16.19
CA HIS A 278 -19.72 -4.74 17.40
C HIS A 278 -20.90 -5.72 17.30
N ASN A 279 -21.31 -6.09 16.09
CA ASN A 279 -22.40 -7.02 15.84
C ASN A 279 -21.87 -8.32 15.26
N ILE A 280 -21.86 -9.39 16.08
CA ILE A 280 -21.35 -10.70 15.68
C ILE A 280 -22.17 -11.33 14.53
N GLN A 281 -23.47 -10.99 14.42
CA GLN A 281 -24.31 -11.50 13.35
C GLN A 281 -23.87 -10.94 11.99
N LEU A 282 -23.46 -9.67 11.90
CA LEU A 282 -22.92 -9.10 10.66
C LEU A 282 -21.64 -9.83 10.21
N LEU A 283 -20.79 -10.23 11.17
CA LEU A 283 -19.62 -11.03 10.87
C LEU A 283 -20.04 -12.44 10.40
N ASN A 284 -20.94 -13.11 11.12
CA ASN A 284 -21.43 -14.43 10.75
C ASN A 284 -22.04 -14.43 9.34
N ASP A 285 -22.81 -13.41 9.01
CA ASP A 285 -23.40 -13.26 7.68
C ASP A 285 -22.32 -13.02 6.61
N ALA A 286 -21.34 -12.14 6.90
CA ALA A 286 -20.25 -11.84 5.98
C ALA A 286 -19.34 -13.05 5.71
N TRP A 287 -19.05 -13.83 6.74
CA TRP A 287 -18.20 -15.02 6.62
C TRP A 287 -18.96 -16.28 6.21
N GLY A 288 -20.31 -16.23 6.18
CA GLY A 288 -21.14 -17.37 5.81
C GLY A 288 -21.01 -18.53 6.79
N THR A 289 -20.88 -18.24 8.08
CA THR A 289 -20.55 -19.23 9.12
C THR A 289 -21.65 -20.25 9.41
N ALA A 290 -22.84 -20.06 8.86
CA ALA A 290 -23.88 -21.10 8.87
C ALA A 290 -23.44 -22.37 8.09
N PHE A 291 -22.50 -22.22 7.15
CA PHE A 291 -21.91 -23.33 6.42
C PHE A 291 -20.98 -24.13 7.37
N TRP A 292 -21.21 -25.42 7.51
CA TRP A 292 -20.50 -26.34 8.41
C TRP A 292 -20.51 -25.98 9.89
N SER A 293 -21.52 -25.23 10.34
CA SER A 293 -21.70 -24.87 11.77
C SER A 293 -20.54 -24.09 12.37
N GLU A 294 -19.98 -23.14 11.61
CA GLU A 294 -18.87 -22.27 12.05
C GLU A 294 -19.34 -21.01 12.77
N ALA A 295 -20.64 -20.85 13.06
CA ALA A 295 -21.20 -19.62 13.63
C ALA A 295 -20.63 -19.30 15.02
N TYR A 296 -20.24 -18.05 15.21
CA TYR A 296 -19.76 -17.52 16.48
C TYR A 296 -20.89 -16.86 17.26
N SER A 297 -20.89 -17.02 18.60
CA SER A 297 -21.80 -16.32 19.51
C SER A 297 -21.21 -15.00 20.02
N SER A 298 -19.88 -14.86 19.99
CA SER A 298 -19.17 -13.64 20.37
C SER A 298 -17.83 -13.50 19.62
N PHE A 299 -17.32 -12.27 19.57
CA PHE A 299 -15.98 -12.02 19.00
C PHE A 299 -14.84 -12.68 19.80
N ASP A 300 -15.08 -13.00 21.09
CA ASP A 300 -14.07 -13.62 21.94
C ASP A 300 -13.80 -15.09 21.58
N GLU A 301 -14.71 -15.72 20.85
CA GLU A 301 -14.54 -17.09 20.34
C GLU A 301 -13.66 -17.15 19.07
N ILE A 302 -13.44 -15.99 18.42
CA ILE A 302 -12.67 -15.94 17.18
C ILE A 302 -11.18 -16.10 17.49
N THR A 303 -10.54 -17.00 16.76
CA THR A 303 -9.08 -17.17 16.75
C THR A 303 -8.50 -16.70 15.43
N LEU A 304 -7.19 -16.48 15.39
CA LEU A 304 -6.48 -16.28 14.12
C LEU A 304 -6.64 -17.52 13.24
N PRO A 305 -6.75 -17.36 11.89
CA PRO A 305 -6.94 -18.50 10.99
C PRO A 305 -5.72 -19.42 11.07
N LYS A 306 -5.95 -20.64 11.53
CA LYS A 306 -4.95 -21.71 11.67
C LYS A 306 -5.41 -22.92 10.89
N ARG A 307 -4.47 -23.82 10.59
CA ARG A 307 -4.75 -25.07 9.90
C ARG A 307 -5.86 -25.85 10.61
N VAL A 308 -6.88 -26.19 9.86
CA VAL A 308 -8.01 -27.04 10.28
C VAL A 308 -8.00 -28.35 9.50
N GLN A 309 -8.88 -29.30 9.84
CA GLN A 309 -8.91 -30.65 9.24
C GLN A 309 -9.10 -30.62 7.72
N MET A 310 -9.99 -29.77 7.22
CA MET A 310 -10.33 -29.71 5.79
C MET A 310 -9.94 -28.37 5.18
N PHE A 311 -10.84 -27.41 5.15
CA PHE A 311 -10.67 -26.12 4.51
C PHE A 311 -10.93 -24.99 5.50
N MET A 312 -10.02 -24.04 5.57
CA MET A 312 -10.22 -22.80 6.36
C MET A 312 -11.26 -21.91 5.69
N ASN A 313 -12.04 -21.20 6.48
CA ASN A 313 -12.96 -20.17 5.99
C ASN A 313 -12.18 -19.07 5.26
N HIS A 314 -12.39 -18.94 3.96
CA HIS A 314 -11.62 -17.99 3.12
C HIS A 314 -12.00 -16.54 3.37
N HIS A 315 -13.19 -16.24 3.91
CA HIS A 315 -13.58 -14.89 4.32
C HIS A 315 -12.82 -14.45 5.57
N GLN A 316 -12.65 -15.35 6.56
CA GLN A 316 -11.81 -15.13 7.73
C GLN A 316 -10.36 -14.84 7.33
N ILE A 317 -9.83 -15.61 6.37
CA ILE A 317 -8.46 -15.40 5.87
C ILE A 317 -8.32 -14.06 5.16
N LEU A 318 -9.31 -13.65 4.37
CA LEU A 318 -9.32 -12.37 3.69
C LEU A 318 -9.30 -11.21 4.71
N ASP A 319 -10.11 -11.31 5.77
CA ASP A 319 -10.11 -10.31 6.84
C ASP A 319 -8.82 -10.32 7.67
N TYR A 320 -8.21 -11.48 7.86
CA TYR A 320 -6.91 -11.56 8.54
C TYR A 320 -5.79 -10.91 7.71
N ARG A 321 -5.79 -11.10 6.38
CA ARG A 321 -4.84 -10.40 5.50
C ARG A 321 -5.04 -8.89 5.51
N ARG A 322 -6.29 -8.42 5.51
CA ARG A 322 -6.62 -6.99 5.67
C ARG A 322 -6.12 -6.44 6.99
N PHE A 323 -6.35 -7.17 8.09
CA PHE A 323 -5.86 -6.80 9.41
C PHE A 323 -4.33 -6.73 9.43
N ALA A 324 -3.65 -7.76 8.93
CA ALA A 324 -2.19 -7.82 8.93
C ALA A 324 -1.58 -6.67 8.10
N ALA A 325 -2.14 -6.36 6.92
CA ALA A 325 -1.73 -5.21 6.13
C ALA A 325 -2.00 -3.88 6.85
N ALA A 326 -3.15 -3.75 7.51
CA ALA A 326 -3.47 -2.56 8.31
C ALA A 326 -2.48 -2.36 9.46
N GLN A 327 -2.07 -3.43 10.18
CA GLN A 327 -1.09 -3.32 11.27
C GLN A 327 0.26 -2.76 10.78
N THR A 328 0.73 -3.21 9.61
CA THR A 328 1.96 -2.69 9.00
C THR A 328 1.82 -1.22 8.62
N ASN A 329 0.73 -0.89 7.94
CA ASN A 329 0.48 0.49 7.49
C ASN A 329 0.27 1.46 8.67
N ASP A 330 -0.45 1.05 9.71
CA ASP A 330 -0.66 1.85 10.92
C ASP A 330 0.66 2.12 11.63
N PHE A 331 1.53 1.09 11.76
CA PHE A 331 2.84 1.25 12.36
C PHE A 331 3.72 2.26 11.61
N LEU A 332 3.67 2.27 10.27
CA LEU A 332 4.38 3.27 9.45
C LEU A 332 3.74 4.66 9.57
N ASN A 333 2.41 4.76 9.51
CA ASN A 333 1.70 6.02 9.62
C ASN A 333 1.96 6.70 10.97
N GLU A 334 1.92 5.94 12.07
CA GLU A 334 2.20 6.45 13.42
C GLU A 334 3.64 6.96 13.56
N GLN A 335 4.64 6.24 13.01
CA GLN A 335 6.03 6.71 12.95
C GLN A 335 6.13 8.02 12.16
N CYS A 336 5.50 8.09 10.99
CA CYS A 336 5.50 9.28 10.16
C CYS A 336 4.91 10.50 10.90
N LEU A 337 3.74 10.35 11.50
CA LEU A 337 3.08 11.41 12.27
C LEU A 337 3.93 11.87 13.46
N LEU A 338 4.62 10.95 14.12
CA LEU A 338 5.53 11.27 15.23
C LEU A 338 6.73 12.10 14.76
N ILE A 339 7.42 11.65 13.70
CA ILE A 339 8.57 12.38 13.14
C ILE A 339 8.14 13.76 12.65
N ARG A 340 6.96 13.88 12.02
CA ARG A 340 6.44 15.13 11.48
C ARG A 340 6.26 16.23 12.55
N LYS A 341 6.12 15.89 13.82
CA LYS A 341 6.09 16.87 14.92
C LYS A 341 7.38 17.70 14.98
N TYR A 342 8.50 17.10 14.63
CA TYR A 342 9.85 17.69 14.74
C TYR A 342 10.46 18.02 13.37
N ALA A 343 10.23 17.19 12.35
CA ALA A 343 10.82 17.29 11.02
C ALA A 343 9.84 17.92 10.01
N LYS A 344 9.71 19.25 10.03
CA LYS A 344 8.76 19.98 9.17
C LYS A 344 9.21 20.10 7.71
N ASN A 345 10.53 20.16 7.47
CA ASN A 345 11.13 20.44 6.18
C ASN A 345 11.94 19.26 5.61
N GLN A 346 11.71 18.07 6.14
CA GLN A 346 12.37 16.84 5.71
C GLN A 346 11.26 15.89 5.22
N TRP A 347 11.47 15.26 4.07
CA TRP A 347 10.50 14.30 3.55
C TRP A 347 10.57 12.96 4.32
N ILE A 348 9.49 12.20 4.28
CA ILE A 348 9.37 10.91 4.95
C ILE A 348 8.86 9.86 3.96
N THR A 349 9.57 8.75 3.85
CA THR A 349 9.25 7.61 2.98
C THR A 349 9.56 6.28 3.66
N THR A 350 9.31 5.18 2.98
CA THR A 350 9.86 3.83 3.28
C THR A 350 10.21 3.12 1.98
N ASN A 351 10.99 2.03 2.07
CA ASN A 351 11.46 1.26 0.91
C ASN A 351 10.66 -0.04 0.77
N TYR A 352 9.55 -0.03 0.04
CA TYR A 352 8.79 -1.25 -0.21
C TYR A 352 9.49 -2.20 -1.20
N ILE A 353 9.33 -3.51 -1.01
CA ILE A 353 9.60 -4.46 -2.07
C ILE A 353 8.36 -4.53 -2.96
N PRO A 354 8.44 -4.20 -4.26
CA PRO A 354 7.29 -4.26 -5.15
C PRO A 354 6.65 -5.65 -5.14
N ASN A 355 5.33 -5.67 -5.08
CA ASN A 355 4.45 -6.85 -5.00
C ASN A 355 4.36 -7.53 -3.62
N TYR A 356 4.90 -6.94 -2.56
CA TYR A 356 4.53 -7.36 -1.21
C TYR A 356 3.08 -6.96 -0.89
N ASP A 357 2.49 -7.65 0.06
CA ASP A 357 1.05 -7.61 0.33
C ASP A 357 0.61 -6.47 1.27
N GLU A 358 1.43 -5.46 1.55
CA GLU A 358 1.15 -4.41 2.53
C GLU A 358 0.13 -3.35 2.06
N GLY A 359 -0.44 -3.53 0.88
CA GLY A 359 -1.45 -2.61 0.38
C GLY A 359 -0.88 -1.21 0.06
N HIS A 360 0.23 -1.14 -0.67
CA HIS A 360 0.95 0.09 -1.03
C HIS A 360 0.04 1.21 -1.52
N ILE A 361 -0.95 0.89 -2.36
CA ILE A 361 -1.87 1.88 -2.92
C ILE A 361 -2.87 2.31 -1.85
N GLY A 362 -2.59 3.44 -1.21
CA GLY A 362 -3.45 4.03 -0.17
C GLY A 362 -3.22 3.51 1.24
N GLY A 363 -2.31 2.54 1.43
CA GLY A 363 -2.04 1.95 2.75
C GLY A 363 -1.29 2.86 3.71
N SER A 364 -0.42 3.74 3.22
CA SER A 364 0.41 4.64 4.04
C SER A 364 0.25 6.11 3.62
N PRO A 365 -0.93 6.73 3.86
CA PRO A 365 -1.23 8.08 3.41
C PRO A 365 -0.45 9.17 4.15
N ALA A 366 0.14 8.87 5.30
CA ALA A 366 0.95 9.81 6.06
C ALA A 366 2.33 10.07 5.44
N LEU A 367 2.86 9.13 4.64
CA LEU A 367 4.12 9.31 3.93
C LEU A 367 4.02 10.43 2.90
N ASP A 368 5.10 11.19 2.72
CA ASP A 368 5.17 12.22 1.66
C ASP A 368 5.17 11.59 0.27
N PHE A 369 5.85 10.45 0.15
CA PHE A 369 5.84 9.58 -1.04
C PHE A 369 6.29 8.17 -0.65
N GLN A 370 6.08 7.23 -1.56
CA GLN A 370 6.54 5.85 -1.40
C GLN A 370 7.74 5.59 -2.30
N SER A 371 8.71 4.83 -1.78
CA SER A 371 9.89 4.39 -2.51
C SER A 371 9.93 2.87 -2.57
N TYR A 372 10.84 2.33 -3.38
CA TYR A 372 10.98 0.89 -3.49
C TYR A 372 12.44 0.42 -3.48
N THR A 373 12.61 -0.87 -3.19
CA THR A 373 13.84 -1.64 -3.33
C THR A 373 13.78 -2.51 -4.58
N ARG A 374 14.86 -2.58 -5.36
CA ARG A 374 14.92 -3.45 -6.53
C ARG A 374 16.30 -4.09 -6.74
N TYR A 375 16.27 -5.41 -6.72
CA TYR A 375 17.37 -6.27 -7.14
C TYR A 375 17.00 -6.97 -8.44
N MET A 376 17.91 -6.98 -9.41
CA MET A 376 17.64 -7.42 -10.78
C MET A 376 18.22 -8.79 -11.08
N VAL A 377 19.34 -9.14 -10.45
CA VAL A 377 20.13 -10.35 -10.74
C VAL A 377 20.35 -11.12 -9.45
N TYR A 378 19.51 -12.12 -9.22
CA TYR A 378 19.58 -13.08 -8.11
C TYR A 378 18.76 -14.33 -8.47
N GLY A 379 19.22 -15.53 -8.11
CA GLY A 379 18.52 -16.78 -8.41
C GLY A 379 18.38 -17.07 -9.90
N ASP A 380 17.40 -17.89 -10.24
CA ASP A 380 17.07 -18.31 -11.60
C ASP A 380 16.22 -17.27 -12.35
N ASN A 381 16.52 -16.02 -12.17
CA ASN A 381 15.72 -14.93 -12.70
C ASN A 381 15.55 -14.99 -14.21
N GLU A 382 14.32 -14.79 -14.62
CA GLU A 382 13.81 -14.72 -15.97
C GLU A 382 14.42 -13.56 -16.77
N GLY A 383 15.66 -13.69 -17.19
CA GLY A 383 16.23 -12.74 -18.12
C GLY A 383 15.95 -13.15 -19.58
N ILE A 384 15.92 -12.19 -20.48
CA ILE A 384 15.74 -12.43 -21.91
C ILE A 384 17.02 -12.98 -22.52
N GLY A 385 16.94 -14.12 -23.19
CA GLY A 385 18.04 -14.77 -23.89
C GLY A 385 19.03 -15.53 -22.99
N ARG A 386 20.04 -16.19 -23.61
CA ARG A 386 20.95 -17.11 -22.94
C ARG A 386 21.69 -16.55 -21.71
N ARG A 387 21.94 -15.25 -21.65
CA ARG A 387 22.62 -14.56 -20.54
C ARG A 387 21.70 -13.58 -19.80
N GLY A 388 20.40 -13.65 -20.03
CA GLY A 388 19.42 -12.74 -19.45
C GLY A 388 19.44 -12.74 -17.92
N TYR A 389 19.75 -13.88 -17.29
CA TYR A 389 19.89 -14.00 -15.84
C TYR A 389 20.97 -13.08 -15.23
N ARG A 390 21.89 -12.50 -16.06
CA ARG A 390 22.90 -11.52 -15.63
C ARG A 390 22.50 -10.07 -15.90
N VAL A 391 21.34 -9.85 -16.48
CA VAL A 391 20.79 -8.52 -16.75
C VAL A 391 19.46 -8.31 -16.01
N GLY A 392 18.73 -9.41 -15.77
CA GLY A 392 17.39 -9.41 -15.19
C GLY A 392 16.29 -9.06 -16.21
N ASN A 393 15.06 -9.14 -15.76
CA ASN A 393 13.90 -8.80 -16.59
C ASN A 393 13.65 -7.28 -16.56
N PRO A 394 13.74 -6.56 -17.69
CA PRO A 394 13.58 -5.11 -17.74
C PRO A 394 12.18 -4.64 -17.31
N LEU A 395 11.17 -5.48 -17.43
CA LEU A 395 9.81 -5.16 -16.99
C LEU A 395 9.71 -4.98 -15.46
N ARG A 396 10.62 -5.56 -14.68
CA ARG A 396 10.59 -5.42 -13.22
C ARG A 396 10.83 -3.97 -12.74
N ILE A 397 11.76 -3.26 -13.36
CA ILE A 397 11.98 -1.82 -13.08
C ILE A 397 10.83 -1.01 -13.64
N ALA A 398 10.41 -1.27 -14.90
CA ALA A 398 9.30 -0.55 -15.50
C ALA A 398 8.01 -0.69 -14.68
N TRP A 399 7.70 -1.91 -14.23
CA TRP A 399 6.56 -2.17 -13.34
C TRP A 399 6.64 -1.36 -12.04
N ALA A 400 7.78 -1.40 -11.35
CA ALA A 400 7.95 -0.68 -10.11
C ALA A 400 7.80 0.84 -10.31
N ASN A 401 8.41 1.40 -11.34
CA ASN A 401 8.24 2.81 -11.70
C ASN A 401 6.78 3.18 -11.94
N ASP A 402 6.07 2.39 -12.75
CA ASP A 402 4.69 2.64 -13.15
C ASP A 402 3.70 2.36 -11.99
N PHE A 403 4.14 1.59 -10.98
CA PHE A 403 3.38 1.31 -9.76
C PHE A 403 3.52 2.43 -8.71
N PHE A 404 4.74 2.87 -8.40
CA PHE A 404 5.00 3.83 -7.33
C PHE A 404 4.77 5.29 -7.76
N ARG A 405 5.10 5.65 -9.00
CA ARG A 405 4.91 7.02 -9.52
C ARG A 405 3.49 7.57 -9.33
N PRO A 406 2.39 6.86 -9.64
CA PRO A 406 1.05 7.44 -9.58
C PRO A 406 0.46 7.54 -8.18
N ILE A 407 1.09 6.98 -7.16
CA ILE A 407 0.57 6.99 -5.79
C ILE A 407 0.53 8.43 -5.25
N GLN A 408 1.68 9.13 -5.28
CA GLN A 408 1.82 10.52 -4.80
C GLN A 408 2.50 11.45 -5.81
N GLY A 409 2.84 10.97 -7.00
CA GLY A 409 3.49 11.77 -8.05
C GLY A 409 5.01 11.89 -7.91
N THR A 410 5.55 11.60 -6.75
CA THR A 410 6.98 11.55 -6.40
C THR A 410 7.34 10.14 -5.97
N TYR A 411 8.50 9.65 -6.34
CA TYR A 411 9.02 8.37 -5.84
C TYR A 411 10.53 8.27 -6.02
N GLY A 412 11.16 7.36 -5.28
CA GLY A 412 12.57 7.05 -5.42
C GLY A 412 12.86 5.56 -5.36
N VAL A 413 14.07 5.19 -5.72
CA VAL A 413 14.62 3.86 -5.48
C VAL A 413 15.57 3.96 -4.29
N MET A 414 15.15 3.37 -3.17
CA MET A 414 15.98 3.38 -1.97
C MET A 414 17.12 2.38 -2.06
N GLU A 415 16.88 1.21 -2.65
CA GLU A 415 17.92 0.22 -2.85
C GLU A 415 17.95 -0.25 -4.29
N LEU A 416 19.03 0.03 -5.00
CA LEU A 416 19.30 -0.54 -6.31
C LEU A 416 20.60 -1.34 -6.25
N GLN A 417 20.60 -2.50 -6.89
CA GLN A 417 21.71 -3.46 -6.89
C GLN A 417 23.00 -2.87 -7.51
N PRO A 418 24.14 -2.85 -6.79
CA PRO A 418 25.41 -2.35 -7.33
C PRO A 418 26.25 -3.44 -7.99
N GLY A 419 25.97 -4.71 -7.75
CA GLY A 419 26.77 -5.84 -8.23
C GLY A 419 26.18 -7.17 -7.78
N GLN A 420 27.02 -8.15 -7.42
CA GLN A 420 26.54 -9.40 -6.87
C GLN A 420 25.85 -9.21 -5.53
N VAL A 421 24.76 -9.95 -5.32
CA VAL A 421 24.16 -10.15 -4.00
C VAL A 421 24.66 -11.47 -3.41
N ASN A 422 24.22 -11.84 -2.19
CA ASN A 422 24.63 -13.10 -1.56
C ASN A 422 23.46 -13.96 -1.07
N TRP A 423 22.24 -13.44 -1.14
CA TRP A 423 21.04 -14.06 -0.59
C TRP A 423 20.15 -14.76 -1.63
N GLY A 424 20.48 -14.65 -2.91
CA GLY A 424 19.79 -15.40 -3.95
C GLY A 424 20.26 -16.87 -4.02
N SER A 425 19.47 -17.72 -4.68
CA SER A 425 19.83 -19.13 -4.94
C SER A 425 21.08 -19.28 -5.82
N ILE A 426 21.28 -18.33 -6.74
CA ILE A 426 22.48 -18.14 -7.56
C ILE A 426 22.76 -16.65 -7.61
N ASN A 427 24.00 -16.23 -7.34
CA ASN A 427 24.39 -14.84 -7.26
C ASN A 427 25.42 -14.47 -8.33
N PRO A 428 25.05 -14.36 -9.61
CA PRO A 428 25.99 -14.09 -10.67
C PRO A 428 26.41 -12.61 -10.69
N GLN A 429 27.62 -12.35 -11.18
CA GLN A 429 28.04 -10.99 -11.52
C GLN A 429 27.18 -10.46 -12.67
N PRO A 430 26.57 -9.26 -12.56
CA PRO A 430 25.92 -8.59 -13.68
C PRO A 430 26.83 -8.44 -14.90
N LEU A 431 26.27 -8.47 -16.09
CA LEU A 431 27.03 -8.15 -17.31
C LEU A 431 27.52 -6.70 -17.27
N PRO A 432 28.70 -6.43 -17.85
CA PRO A 432 29.14 -5.04 -18.02
C PRO A 432 28.08 -4.20 -18.74
N GLY A 433 27.75 -3.04 -18.17
CA GLY A 433 26.70 -2.14 -18.64
C GLY A 433 25.31 -2.41 -18.04
N ALA A 434 25.09 -3.55 -17.37
CA ALA A 434 23.76 -3.87 -16.81
C ALA A 434 23.36 -2.93 -15.66
N VAL A 435 24.27 -2.63 -14.75
CA VAL A 435 24.01 -1.74 -13.60
C VAL A 435 23.68 -0.31 -14.10
N ARG A 436 24.45 0.20 -15.07
CA ARG A 436 24.17 1.50 -15.69
C ARG A 436 22.83 1.50 -16.43
N LEU A 437 22.50 0.41 -17.13
CA LEU A 437 21.19 0.27 -17.80
C LEU A 437 20.03 0.31 -16.80
N TRP A 438 20.17 -0.32 -15.64
CA TRP A 438 19.13 -0.27 -14.60
C TRP A 438 18.90 1.15 -14.10
N MET A 439 19.96 1.91 -13.84
CA MET A 439 19.84 3.31 -13.41
C MET A 439 19.14 4.18 -14.47
N TRP A 440 19.50 4.01 -15.74
CA TRP A 440 18.81 4.69 -16.84
C TRP A 440 17.34 4.27 -16.97
N SER A 441 17.02 3.01 -16.69
CA SER A 441 15.63 2.52 -16.69
C SER A 441 14.81 3.10 -15.55
N VAL A 442 15.41 3.25 -14.36
CA VAL A 442 14.80 3.93 -13.22
C VAL A 442 14.55 5.40 -13.55
N PHE A 443 15.57 6.12 -14.03
CA PHE A 443 15.46 7.52 -14.45
C PHE A 443 14.40 7.73 -15.52
N ALA A 444 14.34 6.86 -16.54
CA ALA A 444 13.35 6.94 -17.61
C ALA A 444 11.90 6.80 -17.11
N GLY A 445 11.68 6.17 -15.96
CA GLY A 445 10.39 6.12 -15.29
C GLY A 445 10.02 7.37 -14.51
N GLY A 446 10.94 8.32 -14.35
CA GLY A 446 10.71 9.59 -13.66
C GLY A 446 11.01 9.53 -12.15
N SER A 447 11.96 8.70 -11.73
CA SER A 447 12.41 8.63 -10.33
C SER A 447 13.16 9.89 -9.91
N ASP A 448 12.82 10.45 -8.75
CA ASP A 448 13.46 11.65 -8.21
C ASP A 448 14.84 11.37 -7.60
N PHE A 449 15.08 10.12 -7.16
CA PHE A 449 16.41 9.71 -6.69
C PHE A 449 16.65 8.20 -6.88
N ILE A 450 17.93 7.86 -6.94
CA ILE A 450 18.45 6.49 -7.00
C ILE A 450 19.48 6.31 -5.89
N CYS A 451 19.16 5.50 -4.89
CA CYS A 451 20.08 5.08 -3.84
C CYS A 451 20.50 3.63 -4.05
N THR A 452 21.72 3.30 -3.71
CA THR A 452 22.26 1.95 -3.87
C THR A 452 22.61 1.32 -2.52
N TYR A 453 22.27 0.06 -2.38
CA TYR A 453 22.71 -0.78 -1.28
C TYR A 453 23.88 -1.62 -1.75
N ARG A 454 25.14 -1.37 -1.35
CA ARG A 454 25.63 -0.42 -0.35
C ARG A 454 26.98 0.18 -0.80
N TYR A 455 27.53 1.14 -0.03
CA TYR A 455 28.83 1.73 -0.36
C TYR A 455 29.97 0.72 -0.34
N ARG A 456 30.17 0.04 0.80
CA ARG A 456 31.31 -0.87 1.00
C ARG A 456 30.87 -2.30 1.26
N GLN A 457 31.52 -3.27 0.60
CA GLN A 457 31.31 -4.68 0.86
C GLN A 457 31.65 -5.04 2.32
N PRO A 458 30.74 -5.72 3.07
CA PRO A 458 30.98 -6.06 4.47
C PRO A 458 32.12 -7.06 4.66
N LEU A 459 32.83 -6.95 5.79
CA LEU A 459 33.86 -7.91 6.20
C LEU A 459 33.28 -9.10 6.98
N TYR A 460 32.11 -8.94 7.54
CA TYR A 460 31.46 -9.90 8.44
C TYR A 460 29.91 -9.79 8.35
N GLY A 461 29.25 -10.66 9.06
CA GLY A 461 27.77 -10.72 9.04
C GLY A 461 27.25 -11.59 7.88
N THR A 462 25.94 -11.62 7.77
CA THR A 462 25.25 -12.51 6.82
C THR A 462 25.43 -12.10 5.36
N GLU A 463 25.88 -10.86 5.10
CA GLU A 463 25.98 -10.30 3.75
C GLU A 463 27.43 -10.09 3.27
N GLN A 464 28.38 -10.86 3.77
CA GLN A 464 29.81 -10.74 3.41
C GLN A 464 30.09 -10.75 1.90
N TYR A 465 29.29 -11.48 1.12
CA TYR A 465 29.42 -11.55 -0.33
C TYR A 465 28.53 -10.56 -1.09
N HIS A 466 27.84 -9.66 -0.38
CA HIS A 466 27.10 -8.58 -1.03
C HIS A 466 28.06 -7.47 -1.47
N TYR A 467 28.17 -7.28 -2.79
CA TYR A 467 29.04 -6.25 -3.36
C TYR A 467 28.58 -4.85 -2.96
N GLY A 468 29.58 -3.97 -2.79
CA GLY A 468 29.37 -2.53 -2.64
C GLY A 468 29.82 -1.76 -3.89
N ILE A 469 29.72 -0.43 -3.81
CA ILE A 469 30.34 0.51 -4.76
C ILE A 469 31.85 0.36 -4.71
N VAL A 470 32.39 0.12 -3.51
CA VAL A 470 33.80 -0.23 -3.29
C VAL A 470 33.91 -1.60 -2.64
N GLY A 471 35.07 -2.23 -2.80
CA GLY A 471 35.37 -3.54 -2.23
C GLY A 471 35.57 -3.51 -0.72
N THR A 472 36.04 -4.64 -0.19
CA THR A 472 36.29 -4.85 1.24
C THR A 472 37.37 -3.90 1.81
N ASP A 473 38.27 -3.40 0.98
CA ASP A 473 39.29 -2.41 1.37
C ASP A 473 38.76 -0.98 1.57
N GLY A 474 37.50 -0.74 1.15
CA GLY A 474 36.86 0.56 1.26
C GLY A 474 37.27 1.62 0.23
N VAL A 475 38.15 1.28 -0.72
CA VAL A 475 38.71 2.24 -1.70
C VAL A 475 38.66 1.75 -3.14
N THR A 476 38.85 0.47 -3.39
CA THR A 476 38.85 -0.10 -4.74
C THR A 476 37.43 -0.10 -5.31
N VAL A 477 37.18 0.71 -6.33
CA VAL A 477 35.90 0.81 -6.99
C VAL A 477 35.57 -0.49 -7.74
N THR A 478 34.43 -1.08 -7.44
CA THR A 478 33.96 -2.32 -8.08
C THR A 478 33.51 -2.09 -9.53
N PRO A 479 33.32 -3.13 -10.34
CA PRO A 479 32.75 -2.98 -11.69
C PRO A 479 31.43 -2.20 -11.68
N GLY A 480 30.49 -2.53 -10.80
CA GLY A 480 29.22 -1.80 -10.66
C GLY A 480 29.42 -0.37 -10.14
N GLY A 481 30.34 -0.17 -9.20
CA GLY A 481 30.70 1.16 -8.72
C GLY A 481 31.18 2.09 -9.84
N ARG A 482 31.94 1.57 -10.82
CA ARG A 482 32.34 2.34 -12.02
C ARG A 482 31.16 2.68 -12.92
N GLU A 483 30.18 1.81 -12.99
CA GLU A 483 28.95 2.08 -13.74
C GLU A 483 28.09 3.17 -13.07
N TYR A 484 28.03 3.18 -11.73
CA TYR A 484 27.42 4.27 -10.95
C TYR A 484 28.14 5.59 -11.20
N GLU A 485 29.47 5.63 -11.09
CA GLU A 485 30.28 6.82 -11.38
C GLU A 485 30.02 7.35 -12.79
N THR A 486 29.92 6.45 -13.77
CA THR A 486 29.62 6.82 -15.16
C THR A 486 28.23 7.43 -15.30
N PHE A 487 27.21 6.79 -14.74
CA PHE A 487 25.85 7.31 -14.76
C PHE A 487 25.75 8.69 -14.08
N ILE A 488 26.39 8.86 -12.92
CA ILE A 488 26.40 10.14 -12.20
C ILE A 488 27.01 11.26 -13.07
N LYS A 489 28.11 10.99 -13.77
CA LYS A 489 28.73 11.95 -14.69
C LYS A 489 27.78 12.32 -15.84
N GLU A 490 27.08 11.33 -16.40
CA GLU A 490 26.12 11.52 -17.50
C GLU A 490 24.89 12.32 -17.06
N ILE A 491 24.31 12.05 -15.90
CA ILE A 491 23.19 12.82 -15.36
C ILE A 491 23.60 14.26 -15.07
N ARG A 492 24.78 14.48 -14.49
CA ARG A 492 25.31 15.83 -14.23
C ARG A 492 25.54 16.62 -15.52
N GLU A 493 25.98 15.96 -16.58
CA GLU A 493 26.11 16.61 -17.90
C GLU A 493 24.73 16.93 -18.49
N LEU A 494 23.77 16.01 -18.40
CA LEU A 494 22.42 16.23 -18.85
C LEU A 494 21.74 17.41 -18.14
N ARG A 495 21.93 17.56 -16.84
CA ARG A 495 21.39 18.69 -16.04
C ARG A 495 21.80 20.06 -16.61
N LYS A 496 22.98 20.21 -17.20
CA LYS A 496 23.45 21.48 -17.77
C LYS A 496 22.65 21.92 -19.00
N HIS A 497 22.04 20.97 -19.69
CA HIS A 497 21.31 21.19 -20.94
C HIS A 497 19.81 20.96 -20.83
N TYR A 498 19.34 20.53 -19.66
CA TYR A 498 17.94 20.20 -19.47
C TYR A 498 17.12 21.46 -19.15
N ALA A 499 16.00 21.59 -19.87
CA ALA A 499 14.96 22.56 -19.59
C ALA A 499 13.62 21.82 -19.36
N PRO A 500 13.01 21.89 -18.17
CA PRO A 500 11.72 21.29 -17.91
C PRO A 500 10.66 21.79 -18.88
N ARG A 501 9.79 20.89 -19.34
CA ARG A 501 8.59 21.26 -20.13
C ARG A 501 7.44 21.49 -19.18
N GLU A 502 6.70 22.57 -19.39
CA GLU A 502 5.49 22.88 -18.58
C GLU A 502 4.35 21.87 -18.85
N THR A 503 4.30 21.28 -20.03
CA THR A 503 3.23 20.36 -20.43
C THR A 503 3.76 19.07 -21.01
N LYS A 504 3.04 17.98 -20.73
CA LYS A 504 3.32 16.67 -21.35
C LYS A 504 2.91 16.69 -22.83
N PRO A 505 3.64 15.99 -23.72
CA PRO A 505 3.27 15.88 -25.13
C PRO A 505 1.86 15.31 -25.33
N ALA A 506 1.14 15.82 -26.33
CA ALA A 506 -0.25 15.39 -26.59
C ALA A 506 -0.36 13.89 -26.92
N ASP A 507 0.61 13.33 -27.62
CA ASP A 507 0.66 11.90 -27.95
C ASP A 507 0.92 11.02 -26.70
N TYR A 508 1.67 11.53 -25.72
CA TYR A 508 1.80 10.88 -24.40
C TYR A 508 0.45 10.81 -23.68
N LEU A 509 -0.26 11.94 -23.61
CA LEU A 509 -1.56 12.02 -22.95
C LEU A 509 -2.61 11.14 -23.66
N ALA A 510 -2.60 11.09 -24.99
CA ALA A 510 -3.54 10.29 -25.78
C ALA A 510 -3.37 8.77 -25.60
N ARG A 511 -2.19 8.32 -25.18
CA ARG A 511 -1.87 6.89 -24.97
C ARG A 511 -1.81 6.49 -23.51
N ARG A 512 -1.97 7.44 -22.58
CA ARG A 512 -1.90 7.19 -21.15
C ARG A 512 -2.94 6.16 -20.72
N THR A 513 -2.50 5.07 -20.10
CA THR A 513 -3.35 3.94 -19.75
C THR A 513 -3.26 3.68 -18.23
N ALA A 514 -4.38 3.47 -17.58
CA ALA A 514 -4.42 2.99 -16.21
C ALA A 514 -4.65 1.48 -16.15
N ILE A 515 -3.93 0.80 -15.28
CA ILE A 515 -4.27 -0.55 -14.82
C ILE A 515 -4.79 -0.42 -13.39
N LEU A 516 -6.04 -0.82 -13.17
CA LEU A 516 -6.61 -0.89 -11.84
C LEU A 516 -5.97 -2.03 -11.05
N PHE A 517 -5.46 -1.71 -9.88
CA PHE A 517 -4.79 -2.65 -9.01
C PHE A 517 -5.33 -2.58 -7.58
N ASN A 518 -5.57 -3.75 -6.99
CA ASN A 518 -5.97 -3.90 -5.60
C ASN A 518 -5.45 -5.24 -5.09
N HIS A 519 -4.65 -5.24 -4.03
CA HIS A 519 -4.11 -6.45 -3.40
C HIS A 519 -5.21 -7.42 -2.95
N GLU A 520 -6.35 -6.91 -2.48
CA GLU A 520 -7.45 -7.76 -1.98
C GLU A 520 -8.01 -8.69 -3.06
N ASN A 521 -8.01 -8.28 -4.33
CA ASN A 521 -8.39 -9.16 -5.44
C ASN A 521 -7.45 -10.36 -5.55
N SER A 522 -6.14 -10.13 -5.45
CA SER A 522 -5.14 -11.21 -5.45
C SER A 522 -5.33 -12.13 -4.25
N TRP A 523 -5.54 -11.57 -3.06
CA TRP A 523 -5.76 -12.36 -1.84
C TRP A 523 -7.02 -13.22 -1.92
N SER A 524 -8.11 -12.69 -2.46
CA SER A 524 -9.36 -13.42 -2.63
C SER A 524 -9.24 -14.55 -3.66
N ILE A 525 -8.63 -14.26 -4.81
CA ILE A 525 -8.44 -15.23 -5.90
C ILE A 525 -7.50 -16.34 -5.46
N GLU A 526 -6.38 -16.00 -4.77
CA GLU A 526 -5.36 -16.95 -4.34
C GLU A 526 -5.93 -18.07 -3.46
N ARG A 527 -6.95 -17.78 -2.66
CA ARG A 527 -7.61 -18.78 -1.80
C ARG A 527 -8.57 -19.71 -2.56
N GLN A 528 -9.05 -19.26 -3.71
CA GLN A 528 -10.00 -20.01 -4.54
C GLN A 528 -9.63 -19.90 -6.01
N LYS A 529 -8.40 -20.27 -6.34
CA LYS A 529 -7.87 -20.21 -7.72
C LYS A 529 -8.73 -20.95 -8.73
N GLN A 530 -9.32 -22.07 -8.34
CA GLN A 530 -10.05 -23.04 -9.15
C GLN A 530 -9.17 -23.76 -10.18
N ASN A 531 -8.09 -23.13 -10.65
CA ASN A 531 -7.10 -23.74 -11.53
C ASN A 531 -5.71 -23.60 -10.87
N ARG A 532 -4.94 -24.69 -10.81
CA ARG A 532 -3.59 -24.73 -10.20
C ARG A 532 -2.58 -23.80 -10.88
N THR A 533 -2.80 -23.49 -12.16
CA THR A 533 -1.93 -22.63 -12.97
C THR A 533 -2.33 -21.16 -12.92
N TRP A 534 -3.43 -20.80 -12.25
CA TRP A 534 -3.81 -19.40 -12.11
C TRP A 534 -2.78 -18.64 -11.27
N ASP A 535 -2.26 -17.56 -11.83
CA ASP A 535 -1.42 -16.58 -11.16
C ASP A 535 -1.94 -15.18 -11.51
N THR A 536 -2.42 -14.47 -10.49
CA THR A 536 -3.04 -13.14 -10.68
C THR A 536 -2.03 -12.10 -11.15
N PHE A 537 -0.79 -12.14 -10.66
CA PHE A 537 0.24 -11.20 -11.10
C PHE A 537 0.66 -11.50 -12.55
N ALA A 538 0.84 -12.76 -12.91
CA ALA A 538 1.13 -13.15 -14.28
C ALA A 538 -0.02 -12.74 -15.23
N HIS A 539 -1.29 -12.86 -14.80
CA HIS A 539 -2.44 -12.39 -15.56
C HIS A 539 -2.37 -10.87 -15.82
N ILE A 540 -2.09 -10.08 -14.79
CA ILE A 540 -1.94 -8.62 -14.93
C ILE A 540 -0.74 -8.27 -15.82
N GLU A 541 0.38 -8.99 -15.66
CA GLU A 541 1.62 -8.75 -16.42
C GLU A 541 1.43 -8.93 -17.93
N LYS A 542 0.54 -9.82 -18.40
CA LYS A 542 0.24 -9.98 -19.83
C LYS A 542 -0.27 -8.67 -20.45
N TYR A 543 -1.23 -8.02 -19.77
CA TYR A 543 -1.76 -6.72 -20.21
C TYR A 543 -0.69 -5.62 -20.12
N TYR A 544 0.04 -5.58 -19.02
CA TYR A 544 1.12 -4.63 -18.81
C TYR A 544 2.21 -4.76 -19.90
N ARG A 545 2.70 -5.97 -20.15
CA ARG A 545 3.70 -6.28 -21.18
C ARG A 545 3.24 -5.83 -22.58
N THR A 546 1.99 -6.11 -22.89
CA THR A 546 1.38 -5.72 -24.17
C THR A 546 1.36 -4.20 -24.31
N LEU A 547 0.89 -3.47 -23.30
CA LEU A 547 0.88 -2.00 -23.32
C LEU A 547 2.29 -1.42 -23.48
N LYS A 548 3.26 -1.93 -22.74
CA LYS A 548 4.67 -1.49 -22.84
C LYS A 548 5.26 -1.77 -24.23
N SER A 549 4.86 -2.85 -24.90
CA SER A 549 5.31 -3.15 -26.27
C SER A 549 4.82 -2.13 -27.31
N PHE A 550 3.68 -1.48 -27.04
CA PHE A 550 3.16 -0.36 -27.85
C PHE A 550 3.70 1.01 -27.41
N GLY A 551 4.59 1.05 -26.42
CA GLY A 551 5.13 2.30 -25.87
C GLY A 551 4.08 3.12 -25.12
N ALA A 552 3.05 2.48 -24.57
CA ALA A 552 2.04 3.18 -23.78
C ALA A 552 2.63 3.63 -22.44
N PRO A 553 2.38 4.88 -22.00
CA PRO A 553 2.55 5.30 -20.62
C PRO A 553 1.51 4.58 -19.76
N VAL A 554 1.97 3.83 -18.74
CA VAL A 554 1.11 3.06 -17.85
C VAL A 554 1.23 3.57 -16.44
N ASP A 555 0.10 3.64 -15.74
CA ASP A 555 0.01 3.89 -14.30
C ASP A 555 -0.81 2.78 -13.63
N PHE A 556 -0.28 2.16 -12.57
CA PHE A 556 -1.09 1.31 -11.70
C PHE A 556 -1.82 2.20 -10.70
N VAL A 557 -3.15 2.12 -10.68
CA VAL A 557 -3.95 3.02 -9.84
C VAL A 557 -5.00 2.26 -9.04
N SER A 558 -5.35 2.80 -7.88
CA SER A 558 -6.46 2.29 -7.08
C SER A 558 -7.81 2.72 -7.68
N GLU A 559 -8.88 2.06 -7.26
CA GLU A 559 -10.25 2.40 -7.64
C GLU A 559 -10.71 3.79 -7.14
N GLN A 560 -10.00 4.39 -6.15
CA GLN A 560 -10.28 5.74 -5.66
C GLN A 560 -9.77 6.83 -6.62
N LYS A 561 -8.80 6.49 -7.49
CA LYS A 561 -8.25 7.44 -8.46
C LYS A 561 -9.31 7.90 -9.45
N GLU A 562 -9.28 9.19 -9.81
CA GLU A 562 -10.11 9.71 -10.90
C GLU A 562 -9.65 9.13 -12.24
N LEU A 563 -10.58 8.46 -12.95
CA LEU A 563 -10.26 7.74 -14.19
C LEU A 563 -10.33 8.62 -15.45
N THR A 564 -10.90 9.82 -15.35
CA THR A 564 -11.10 10.74 -16.47
C THR A 564 -9.80 11.23 -17.11
N GLU A 565 -8.68 11.12 -16.38
CA GLU A 565 -7.34 11.45 -16.91
C GLU A 565 -6.76 10.37 -17.84
N TYR A 566 -7.41 9.21 -17.94
CA TYR A 566 -6.92 8.06 -18.70
C TYR A 566 -7.85 7.75 -19.87
N PRO A 567 -7.40 7.87 -21.11
CA PRO A 567 -8.19 7.46 -22.29
C PRO A 567 -8.54 5.96 -22.26
N VAL A 568 -7.68 5.14 -21.66
CA VAL A 568 -7.86 3.70 -21.55
C VAL A 568 -7.66 3.26 -20.08
N VAL A 569 -8.56 2.42 -19.61
CA VAL A 569 -8.48 1.78 -18.27
C VAL A 569 -8.63 0.27 -18.47
N ILE A 570 -7.73 -0.49 -17.84
CA ILE A 570 -7.82 -1.96 -17.78
C ILE A 570 -8.02 -2.39 -16.33
N ALA A 571 -8.99 -3.27 -16.09
CA ALA A 571 -9.23 -3.89 -14.77
C ALA A 571 -9.05 -5.41 -14.86
N PRO A 572 -7.81 -5.92 -14.72
CA PRO A 572 -7.52 -7.34 -14.89
C PRO A 572 -8.01 -8.14 -13.69
N ALA A 573 -8.86 -9.13 -13.91
CA ALA A 573 -9.40 -10.03 -12.87
C ALA A 573 -9.83 -9.28 -11.59
N TYR A 574 -10.53 -8.17 -11.73
CA TYR A 574 -10.94 -7.30 -10.63
C TYR A 574 -12.14 -7.91 -9.90
N GLN A 575 -11.89 -8.95 -9.10
CA GLN A 575 -12.91 -9.87 -8.58
C GLN A 575 -13.84 -9.24 -7.55
N LEU A 576 -13.30 -8.46 -6.62
CA LEU A 576 -14.05 -7.84 -5.53
C LEU A 576 -14.62 -6.50 -5.98
N ALA A 577 -15.92 -6.40 -6.10
CA ALA A 577 -16.58 -5.19 -6.54
C ALA A 577 -17.90 -4.96 -5.77
N ASP A 578 -18.43 -3.76 -5.89
CA ASP A 578 -19.76 -3.37 -5.44
C ASP A 578 -20.45 -2.51 -6.50
N LYS A 579 -21.69 -2.16 -6.24
CA LYS A 579 -22.49 -1.32 -7.15
C LYS A 579 -21.88 0.07 -7.34
N GLU A 580 -21.18 0.61 -6.34
CA GLU A 580 -20.55 1.93 -6.42
C GLU A 580 -19.41 1.92 -7.44
N LEU A 581 -18.52 0.94 -7.35
CA LEU A 581 -17.42 0.79 -8.32
C LEU A 581 -17.95 0.55 -9.74
N VAL A 582 -18.94 -0.32 -9.89
CA VAL A 582 -19.54 -0.58 -11.22
C VAL A 582 -20.19 0.69 -11.80
N ASN A 583 -20.88 1.48 -10.97
CA ASN A 583 -21.43 2.77 -11.40
C ASN A 583 -20.35 3.77 -11.81
N LYS A 584 -19.21 3.80 -11.10
CA LYS A 584 -18.05 4.61 -11.47
C LYS A 584 -17.52 4.20 -12.84
N TRP A 585 -17.40 2.90 -13.12
CA TRP A 585 -17.01 2.40 -14.43
C TRP A 585 -18.00 2.75 -15.52
N ILE A 586 -19.31 2.61 -15.28
CA ILE A 586 -20.37 3.02 -16.21
C ILE A 586 -20.27 4.52 -16.53
N ALA A 587 -20.08 5.35 -15.53
CA ALA A 587 -19.92 6.80 -15.70
C ALA A 587 -18.67 7.13 -16.53
N TYR A 588 -17.53 6.51 -16.24
CA TYR A 588 -16.29 6.66 -17.00
C TYR A 588 -16.50 6.33 -18.50
N VAL A 589 -17.11 5.18 -18.79
CA VAL A 589 -17.36 4.75 -20.18
C VAL A 589 -18.36 5.67 -20.89
N LYS A 590 -19.48 6.02 -20.23
CA LYS A 590 -20.49 6.91 -20.82
C LYS A 590 -19.91 8.30 -21.19
N ASN A 591 -18.90 8.76 -20.45
CA ASN A 591 -18.23 10.04 -20.70
C ASN A 591 -17.12 9.97 -21.77
N GLY A 592 -16.81 8.81 -22.33
CA GLY A 592 -15.87 8.65 -23.44
C GLY A 592 -14.64 7.81 -23.14
N GLY A 593 -14.53 7.24 -21.94
CA GLY A 593 -13.45 6.33 -21.58
C GLY A 593 -13.55 4.97 -22.28
N ASN A 594 -12.41 4.32 -22.50
CA ASN A 594 -12.34 2.95 -23.02
C ASN A 594 -11.92 2.02 -21.90
N LEU A 595 -12.81 1.11 -21.51
CA LEU A 595 -12.61 0.20 -20.41
C LEU A 595 -12.41 -1.24 -20.90
N VAL A 596 -11.36 -1.90 -20.44
CA VAL A 596 -11.12 -3.33 -20.67
C VAL A 596 -11.27 -4.05 -19.34
N LEU A 597 -12.24 -4.95 -19.28
CA LEU A 597 -12.44 -5.87 -18.17
C LEU A 597 -12.02 -7.27 -18.59
N THR A 598 -11.52 -8.07 -17.65
CA THR A 598 -11.14 -9.44 -17.97
C THR A 598 -11.96 -10.45 -17.18
N CYS A 599 -11.81 -11.72 -17.49
CA CYS A 599 -12.44 -12.82 -16.76
C CYS A 599 -12.26 -12.65 -15.24
N ARG A 600 -13.18 -13.19 -14.46
CA ARG A 600 -13.25 -13.12 -13.00
C ARG A 600 -13.56 -11.73 -12.43
N THR A 601 -13.86 -10.74 -13.26
CA THR A 601 -14.19 -9.38 -12.78
C THR A 601 -15.58 -9.34 -12.13
N ALA A 602 -15.70 -8.68 -10.97
CA ALA A 602 -16.92 -8.43 -10.22
C ALA A 602 -17.74 -9.70 -9.91
N GLN A 603 -17.06 -10.80 -9.67
CA GLN A 603 -17.70 -12.08 -9.31
C GLN A 603 -18.13 -12.12 -7.84
N LYS A 604 -17.51 -11.32 -6.98
CA LYS A 604 -17.72 -11.32 -5.53
C LYS A 604 -17.92 -9.92 -5.00
N ASP A 605 -18.66 -9.82 -3.89
CA ASP A 605 -18.78 -8.60 -3.12
C ASP A 605 -17.49 -8.28 -2.32
N ARG A 606 -17.49 -7.19 -1.56
CA ARG A 606 -16.33 -6.76 -0.75
C ARG A 606 -15.98 -7.72 0.39
N TYR A 607 -16.89 -8.62 0.76
CA TYR A 607 -16.63 -9.67 1.76
C TYR A 607 -16.12 -10.97 1.13
N GLY A 608 -15.98 -11.01 -0.20
CA GLY A 608 -15.59 -12.20 -0.93
C GLY A 608 -16.73 -13.20 -1.15
N ARG A 609 -18.01 -12.78 -1.00
CA ARG A 609 -19.19 -13.62 -1.21
C ARG A 609 -19.66 -13.53 -2.67
N LEU A 610 -20.17 -14.62 -3.18
CA LEU A 610 -20.93 -14.60 -4.44
C LEU A 610 -22.26 -13.89 -4.21
N PRO A 611 -22.72 -13.04 -5.14
CA PRO A 611 -24.03 -12.41 -5.04
C PRO A 611 -25.16 -13.45 -5.19
N GLU A 612 -26.29 -13.23 -4.53
CA GLU A 612 -27.53 -13.98 -4.74
C GLU A 612 -28.21 -13.52 -6.04
N ALA A 613 -27.53 -13.78 -7.16
CA ALA A 613 -27.90 -13.35 -8.51
C ALA A 613 -27.15 -14.22 -9.52
N PRO A 614 -27.54 -14.22 -10.81
CA PRO A 614 -26.78 -14.93 -11.83
C PRO A 614 -25.30 -14.53 -11.83
N PHE A 615 -24.42 -15.50 -12.00
CA PHE A 615 -22.97 -15.31 -11.93
C PHE A 615 -22.52 -14.24 -12.94
N GLY A 616 -21.69 -13.28 -12.49
CA GLY A 616 -21.26 -12.16 -13.34
C GLY A 616 -22.29 -11.05 -13.59
N SER A 617 -23.52 -11.16 -13.05
CA SER A 617 -24.61 -10.20 -13.33
C SER A 617 -24.35 -8.77 -12.83
N MET A 618 -23.46 -8.58 -11.88
CA MET A 618 -23.14 -7.26 -11.35
C MET A 618 -22.65 -6.28 -12.43
N ILE A 619 -21.92 -6.79 -13.43
CA ILE A 619 -21.38 -5.98 -14.55
C ILE A 619 -22.21 -6.06 -15.84
N THR A 620 -23.31 -6.80 -15.86
CA THR A 620 -24.19 -6.88 -17.05
C THR A 620 -24.66 -5.51 -17.55
N PRO A 621 -25.03 -4.53 -16.69
CA PRO A 621 -25.40 -3.19 -17.16
C PRO A 621 -24.29 -2.47 -17.91
N LEU A 622 -23.02 -2.77 -17.58
CA LEU A 622 -21.82 -2.20 -18.18
C LEU A 622 -21.44 -2.96 -19.47
N THR A 623 -21.25 -4.25 -19.38
CA THR A 623 -20.71 -5.09 -20.46
C THR A 623 -21.75 -5.54 -21.47
N GLY A 624 -23.02 -5.58 -21.08
CA GLY A 624 -24.08 -6.21 -21.85
C GLY A 624 -23.99 -7.73 -21.91
N ASN A 625 -23.15 -8.35 -21.07
CA ASN A 625 -23.04 -9.79 -21.04
C ASN A 625 -23.75 -10.38 -19.81
N GLU A 626 -24.40 -11.50 -20.03
CA GLU A 626 -24.68 -12.49 -19.01
C GLU A 626 -23.64 -13.62 -19.14
N MET A 627 -23.41 -14.38 -18.08
CA MET A 627 -22.52 -15.53 -18.11
C MET A 627 -23.35 -16.80 -18.00
N ASN A 628 -23.18 -17.71 -18.97
CA ASN A 628 -23.84 -19.00 -18.92
C ASN A 628 -23.17 -19.91 -17.88
N PHE A 629 -21.86 -20.13 -18.07
CA PHE A 629 -21.01 -20.86 -17.13
C PHE A 629 -19.54 -20.49 -17.39
N TYR A 630 -18.65 -20.96 -16.55
CA TYR A 630 -17.20 -20.90 -16.79
C TYR A 630 -16.61 -22.31 -16.89
N ASP A 631 -15.50 -22.44 -17.58
CA ASP A 631 -14.77 -23.69 -17.73
C ASP A 631 -13.29 -23.54 -17.49
N LEU A 632 -12.64 -24.65 -17.15
CA LEU A 632 -11.23 -24.75 -16.81
C LEU A 632 -10.65 -25.95 -17.54
N LEU A 633 -9.53 -25.76 -18.22
CA LEU A 633 -8.89 -26.85 -18.96
C LEU A 633 -7.60 -27.31 -18.27
N LEU A 634 -7.17 -28.50 -18.62
CA LEU A 634 -5.86 -28.97 -18.21
C LEU A 634 -4.77 -28.17 -18.95
N PRO A 635 -3.67 -27.78 -18.28
CA PRO A 635 -2.59 -27.04 -18.92
C PRO A 635 -2.00 -27.73 -20.16
N GLU A 636 -1.99 -29.06 -20.12
CA GLU A 636 -1.49 -29.96 -21.17
C GLU A 636 -2.49 -30.22 -22.30
N ASP A 637 -3.76 -29.80 -22.16
CA ASP A 637 -4.82 -29.99 -23.15
C ASP A 637 -5.57 -28.66 -23.37
N PRO A 638 -4.94 -27.71 -24.09
CA PRO A 638 -5.48 -26.38 -24.29
C PRO A 638 -6.63 -26.39 -25.32
N GLY A 639 -7.67 -25.61 -25.03
CA GLY A 639 -8.70 -25.25 -25.97
C GLY A 639 -8.26 -24.18 -26.96
N THR A 640 -9.13 -23.84 -27.89
CA THR A 640 -8.87 -22.82 -28.92
C THR A 640 -9.95 -21.74 -28.90
N VAL A 641 -9.51 -20.49 -29.03
CA VAL A 641 -10.35 -19.32 -29.27
C VAL A 641 -10.00 -18.74 -30.64
N VAL A 642 -11.01 -18.40 -31.42
CA VAL A 642 -10.84 -17.78 -32.75
C VAL A 642 -11.21 -16.31 -32.68
N MET A 643 -10.30 -15.45 -33.13
CA MET A 643 -10.50 -14.00 -33.26
C MET A 643 -9.97 -13.53 -34.63
N ASN A 644 -10.80 -12.89 -35.43
CA ASN A 644 -10.43 -12.42 -36.77
C ASN A 644 -9.77 -13.50 -37.64
N GLY A 645 -10.26 -14.75 -37.57
CA GLY A 645 -9.75 -15.90 -38.32
C GLY A 645 -8.43 -16.47 -37.83
N LYS A 646 -7.85 -15.91 -36.74
CA LYS A 646 -6.66 -16.45 -36.08
C LYS A 646 -7.06 -17.27 -34.88
N GLN A 647 -6.31 -18.33 -34.62
CA GLN A 647 -6.50 -19.24 -33.50
C GLN A 647 -5.52 -18.92 -32.38
N TYR A 648 -6.02 -18.94 -31.14
CA TYR A 648 -5.28 -18.71 -29.92
C TYR A 648 -5.58 -19.82 -28.93
N ALA A 649 -4.55 -20.38 -28.32
CA ALA A 649 -4.71 -21.40 -27.28
C ALA A 649 -5.14 -20.75 -25.96
N TRP A 650 -5.99 -21.46 -25.18
CA TRP A 650 -6.34 -21.08 -23.81
C TRP A 650 -6.45 -22.33 -22.93
N ASN A 651 -6.15 -22.22 -21.65
CA ASN A 651 -6.15 -23.37 -20.73
C ASN A 651 -6.29 -23.01 -19.24
N THR A 652 -6.55 -21.74 -18.91
CA THR A 652 -6.58 -21.34 -17.50
C THR A 652 -8.00 -21.06 -17.02
N TRP A 653 -8.73 -20.21 -17.75
CA TRP A 653 -10.08 -19.78 -17.38
C TRP A 653 -10.85 -19.37 -18.64
N GLY A 654 -12.04 -19.85 -18.80
CA GLY A 654 -12.94 -19.50 -19.91
C GLY A 654 -14.36 -19.24 -19.40
N GLU A 655 -14.92 -18.11 -19.76
CA GLU A 655 -16.31 -17.74 -19.48
C GLU A 655 -17.12 -17.75 -20.76
N ILE A 656 -18.18 -18.52 -20.79
CA ILE A 656 -19.06 -18.62 -21.95
C ILE A 656 -20.15 -17.55 -21.82
N LEU A 657 -20.01 -16.51 -22.62
CA LEU A 657 -20.82 -15.30 -22.52
C LEU A 657 -22.12 -15.40 -23.32
N ILE A 658 -23.14 -14.68 -22.85
CA ILE A 658 -24.40 -14.44 -23.55
C ILE A 658 -24.50 -12.92 -23.75
N PRO A 659 -24.06 -12.39 -24.91
CA PRO A 659 -24.05 -10.98 -25.17
C PRO A 659 -25.43 -10.42 -25.50
N ALA A 660 -25.71 -9.19 -25.06
CA ALA A 660 -26.88 -8.44 -25.49
C ALA A 660 -26.83 -8.10 -26.97
N SER A 661 -27.96 -7.77 -27.57
CA SER A 661 -28.07 -7.47 -29.01
C SER A 661 -27.27 -6.26 -29.48
N ASP A 662 -26.88 -5.36 -28.58
CA ASP A 662 -26.05 -4.18 -28.85
C ASP A 662 -24.54 -4.44 -28.65
N SER A 663 -24.16 -5.69 -28.32
CA SER A 663 -22.77 -6.11 -28.16
C SER A 663 -22.26 -6.83 -29.41
N GLN A 664 -21.00 -6.64 -29.73
CA GLN A 664 -20.29 -7.35 -30.79
C GLN A 664 -19.46 -8.47 -30.22
N VAL A 665 -19.48 -9.64 -30.83
CA VAL A 665 -18.61 -10.77 -30.49
C VAL A 665 -17.32 -10.64 -31.29
N TRP A 666 -16.19 -10.53 -30.59
CA TRP A 666 -14.87 -10.42 -31.22
C TRP A 666 -14.14 -11.76 -31.29
N ALA A 667 -14.40 -12.65 -30.31
CA ALA A 667 -13.80 -13.99 -30.31
C ALA A 667 -14.78 -15.04 -29.82
N THR A 668 -14.66 -16.25 -30.34
CA THR A 668 -15.48 -17.43 -29.99
C THR A 668 -14.61 -18.63 -29.69
N TYR A 669 -15.12 -19.54 -28.87
CA TYR A 669 -14.50 -20.85 -28.64
C TYR A 669 -14.67 -21.74 -29.87
N ALA A 670 -13.69 -22.63 -30.14
CA ALA A 670 -13.62 -23.37 -31.40
C ALA A 670 -13.66 -24.89 -31.28
N ASN A 671 -13.34 -25.50 -30.16
CA ASN A 671 -13.11 -26.95 -30.07
C ASN A 671 -13.64 -27.63 -28.79
N GLU A 672 -14.50 -26.98 -28.05
CA GLU A 672 -15.16 -27.56 -26.88
C GLU A 672 -16.66 -27.82 -27.15
N PHE A 673 -17.35 -28.47 -26.21
CA PHE A 673 -18.77 -28.69 -26.36
C PHE A 673 -19.62 -27.38 -26.45
N TYR A 674 -19.01 -26.26 -26.19
CA TYR A 674 -19.52 -24.90 -26.35
C TYR A 674 -18.92 -24.15 -27.55
N GLU A 675 -18.48 -24.88 -28.57
CA GLU A 675 -17.99 -24.29 -29.84
C GLU A 675 -18.97 -23.25 -30.38
N GLY A 676 -18.43 -22.11 -30.83
CA GLY A 676 -19.21 -20.95 -31.25
C GLY A 676 -19.63 -20.03 -30.11
N GLY A 677 -19.47 -20.45 -28.85
CA GLY A 677 -19.76 -19.63 -27.67
C GLY A 677 -18.87 -18.39 -27.61
N PRO A 678 -19.43 -17.19 -27.29
CA PRO A 678 -18.66 -15.94 -27.18
C PRO A 678 -17.65 -15.99 -26.04
N ALA A 679 -16.38 -15.62 -26.34
CA ALA A 679 -15.28 -15.53 -25.40
C ALA A 679 -14.82 -14.09 -25.15
N VAL A 680 -14.92 -13.21 -26.17
CA VAL A 680 -14.56 -11.80 -26.08
C VAL A 680 -15.65 -10.97 -26.71
N THR A 681 -16.11 -9.93 -26.01
CA THR A 681 -17.17 -9.03 -26.48
C THR A 681 -16.73 -7.58 -26.43
N PHE A 682 -17.35 -6.77 -27.28
CA PHE A 682 -17.15 -5.33 -27.36
C PHE A 682 -18.52 -4.64 -27.39
N ARG A 683 -18.65 -3.55 -26.61
CA ARG A 683 -19.89 -2.76 -26.56
C ARG A 683 -19.59 -1.28 -26.57
N LYS A 684 -20.37 -0.50 -27.31
CA LYS A 684 -20.40 0.96 -27.18
C LYS A 684 -21.42 1.35 -26.12
N LEU A 685 -21.02 2.18 -25.16
CA LEU A 685 -21.88 2.66 -24.09
C LEU A 685 -21.69 4.17 -23.91
N GLY A 686 -22.68 4.96 -24.32
CA GLY A 686 -22.55 6.41 -24.34
C GLY A 686 -21.50 6.86 -25.37
N LYS A 687 -20.50 7.61 -24.92
CA LYS A 687 -19.40 8.13 -25.78
C LYS A 687 -18.20 7.20 -25.83
N GLY A 688 -18.11 6.23 -24.94
CA GLY A 688 -16.96 5.33 -24.78
C GLY A 688 -17.28 3.89 -25.13
N THR A 689 -16.36 3.00 -24.75
CA THR A 689 -16.42 1.58 -25.09
C THR A 689 -16.09 0.70 -23.88
N VAL A 690 -16.63 -0.50 -23.85
CA VAL A 690 -16.20 -1.55 -22.96
C VAL A 690 -15.87 -2.82 -23.74
N THR A 691 -14.71 -3.40 -23.44
CA THR A 691 -14.30 -4.72 -23.94
C THR A 691 -14.27 -5.67 -22.74
N TYR A 692 -14.87 -6.83 -22.92
CA TYR A 692 -14.80 -7.91 -21.92
C TYR A 692 -14.05 -9.10 -22.49
N VAL A 693 -12.96 -9.48 -21.84
CA VAL A 693 -12.10 -10.61 -22.23
C VAL A 693 -12.37 -11.76 -21.27
N GLY A 694 -13.31 -12.64 -21.62
CA GLY A 694 -13.77 -13.74 -20.75
C GLY A 694 -12.83 -14.94 -20.71
N VAL A 695 -11.65 -14.87 -21.28
CA VAL A 695 -10.74 -16.01 -21.44
C VAL A 695 -9.29 -15.66 -21.02
N ASP A 696 -8.60 -16.65 -20.43
CA ASP A 696 -7.18 -16.54 -20.05
C ASP A 696 -6.41 -17.81 -20.39
N SER A 697 -5.11 -17.66 -20.66
CA SER A 697 -4.19 -18.75 -20.94
C SER A 697 -2.95 -18.64 -20.06
N HIS A 698 -2.51 -19.77 -19.51
CA HIS A 698 -1.26 -19.81 -18.73
C HIS A 698 -0.03 -19.45 -19.58
N ASN A 699 -0.06 -19.76 -20.84
CA ASN A 699 1.07 -19.58 -21.77
C ASN A 699 1.09 -18.19 -22.45
N GLY A 700 0.24 -17.28 -22.09
CA GLY A 700 0.21 -15.88 -22.57
C GLY A 700 -0.67 -15.61 -23.74
#